data_a6b7f82f4b0bb7a46678bd865bdce259
#
_entry.id   a6b7f82f4b0bb7a46678bd865bdce259
#
_cell.length_a   1.000
_cell.length_b   1.000
_cell.length_c   1.000
_cell.angle_alpha   90.00
_cell.angle_beta   90.00
_cell.angle_gamma   90.00
#
_symmetry.space_group_name_H-M   'P 1'
#
loop_
_entity.id
_entity.type
_entity.pdbx_description
1 polymer ?
#
loop_
_entity_poly.entity_id
_entity_poly.type
_entity_poly.pdbx_seq_one_letter_code
_entity_poly.pdbx_strand_id
1 'polypeptide(L)'
;MRNVWRKLGLLLLAAVLLAGGAEAAEIDSIETARPESVEGTLLTEDEALLWTKDLNAVTYRIQIPASGDYALEVVYRAKESQSDFIQLAATLTSAEGSTQFPIELARPVEYGAIRTDVNGDQLRAETQTSRAAHRVLLRTTDNVTNEATRFSLHAGEALLRLEGVRTDFVLCGLRFVPYPESHSYAQISAEGEYRTANAYTGEALIFQAEELMCSSEASIGAQYDRSDALVQPCSARDMLLNITGGANFNSDGQWIQWELDVPTSALYTLKFKARQYYKNGLSVNRRIYIDDQIPFSEAENLAFSYSGGWQMVTLCAEDGSEAPVYLSAGRHTLRMEVVPGPEAEAIVGLTALVSDLTDVYRSIMMITGVNPDRNREYALERDIPDLLPRLEAISERLEEQRALLEGISEARSGELASITTLQSQIGSFLEKPDTIPVRLNNFKSNIDALSSFMLTISDQPLDLDYILLDAPGAENPAVSASFFQNLWFEVKSLFYSFFPKTEEDSDVLTVWVAVGRDQMQVIKDMADNTYTAQTGQKVSFSLVQQGITEAILAGNSPDVVLYAANTDVVNLAMRGALYPLDGADGLAALAAQCQSEAFVPYDYDGSCYGVPLTQNFPMMFVRTDIFEELGLEVPQTWEELYALIPAIQRKNMQVGIPSAETTFATMLWQQGQ
;
A
#
# COMPACT_ATOMS: atom_id res chain seq x y z
N MET A 1 36.78 -19.61 17.94
CA MET A 1 36.40 -18.65 16.85
C MET A 1 37.00 -18.97 15.47
N ARG A 2 38.00 -19.79 15.30
CA ARG A 2 38.66 -20.06 14.00
C ARG A 2 38.02 -21.19 13.16
N ASN A 3 37.12 -21.99 13.71
CA ASN A 3 36.51 -23.18 13.07
C ASN A 3 35.07 -23.01 12.58
N VAL A 4 34.36 -21.92 12.96
CA VAL A 4 32.98 -21.62 12.56
C VAL A 4 32.94 -21.11 11.13
N TRP A 5 33.97 -20.39 10.73
CA TRP A 5 34.04 -19.69 9.44
C TRP A 5 34.45 -20.56 8.23
N ARG A 6 34.89 -21.80 8.47
CA ARG A 6 35.28 -22.73 7.40
C ARG A 6 34.12 -23.51 6.78
N LYS A 7 32.94 -23.51 7.41
CA LYS A 7 31.76 -24.25 6.94
C LYS A 7 30.81 -23.42 6.08
N LEU A 8 30.87 -22.07 6.16
CA LEU A 8 30.06 -21.15 5.31
C LEU A 8 30.44 -21.20 3.83
N GLY A 9 31.67 -21.56 3.51
CA GLY A 9 32.13 -21.60 2.13
C GLY A 9 31.77 -22.86 1.34
N LEU A 10 31.13 -23.86 1.95
CA LEU A 10 30.94 -25.17 1.33
C LEU A 10 29.48 -25.55 1.02
N LEU A 11 28.49 -24.77 1.48
CA LEU A 11 27.07 -25.04 1.21
C LEU A 11 26.48 -24.19 0.07
N LEU A 12 27.16 -23.13 -0.35
CA LEU A 12 26.75 -22.29 -1.51
C LEU A 12 27.27 -22.82 -2.87
N LEU A 13 28.07 -23.87 -2.87
CA LEU A 13 28.65 -24.44 -4.10
C LEU A 13 27.84 -25.58 -4.73
N ALA A 14 26.71 -25.96 -4.20
CA ALA A 14 25.97 -27.15 -4.62
C ALA A 14 24.72 -26.91 -5.48
N ALA A 15 24.39 -25.65 -5.82
CA ALA A 15 23.20 -25.33 -6.62
C ALA A 15 23.47 -24.88 -8.07
N VAL A 16 24.70 -24.95 -8.54
CA VAL A 16 25.03 -24.58 -9.94
C VAL A 16 25.63 -25.78 -10.64
N LEU A 17 24.80 -26.70 -11.09
CA LEU A 17 25.14 -27.67 -12.15
C LEU A 17 23.85 -28.31 -12.62
N LEU A 18 23.23 -27.74 -13.67
CA LEU A 18 22.49 -28.45 -14.70
C LEU A 18 21.78 -27.44 -15.62
N ALA A 19 22.48 -26.96 -16.62
CA ALA A 19 21.94 -26.65 -17.94
C ALA A 19 23.12 -26.39 -18.89
N GLY A 20 23.30 -27.26 -19.85
CA GLY A 20 24.33 -27.07 -20.85
C GLY A 20 23.74 -26.43 -22.10
N GLY A 21 24.51 -25.52 -22.68
CA GLY A 21 24.43 -25.23 -24.11
C GLY A 21 24.42 -23.73 -24.48
N ALA A 22 25.61 -23.27 -24.81
CA ALA A 22 26.01 -22.10 -25.60
C ALA A 22 26.77 -21.04 -24.83
N GLU A 23 28.05 -20.87 -25.23
CA GLU A 23 29.00 -19.94 -24.65
C GLU A 23 28.61 -18.47 -24.90
N ALA A 24 27.93 -17.87 -23.90
CA ALA A 24 28.14 -16.48 -23.55
C ALA A 24 28.77 -16.50 -22.16
N ALA A 25 29.82 -15.71 -21.92
CA ALA A 25 30.49 -15.68 -20.63
C ALA A 25 29.46 -15.35 -19.54
N GLU A 26 29.06 -16.34 -18.75
CA GLU A 26 28.22 -16.17 -17.57
C GLU A 26 28.93 -15.17 -16.65
N ILE A 27 28.36 -14.00 -16.51
CA ILE A 27 28.78 -13.04 -15.47
C ILE A 27 28.21 -13.58 -14.17
N ASP A 28 29.08 -14.22 -13.37
CA ASP A 28 28.71 -14.69 -12.05
C ASP A 28 28.14 -13.55 -11.19
N SER A 29 27.09 -13.86 -10.41
CA SER A 29 26.56 -12.91 -9.43
C SER A 29 27.64 -12.46 -8.46
N ILE A 30 27.66 -11.17 -8.15
CA ILE A 30 28.61 -10.60 -7.21
C ILE A 30 28.04 -10.74 -5.81
N GLU A 31 28.53 -11.71 -5.04
CA GLU A 31 28.10 -11.91 -3.66
C GLU A 31 28.87 -11.02 -2.69
N THR A 32 28.17 -10.45 -1.71
CA THR A 32 28.77 -9.71 -0.59
C THR A 32 29.15 -10.71 0.50
N ALA A 33 30.38 -11.21 0.49
CA ALA A 33 30.77 -12.35 1.33
C ALA A 33 30.93 -12.01 2.82
N ARG A 34 31.39 -10.82 3.21
CA ARG A 34 31.58 -10.39 4.61
C ARG A 34 31.60 -8.87 4.71
N PRO A 35 31.05 -8.29 5.79
CA PRO A 35 31.26 -6.88 6.05
C PRO A 35 32.74 -6.57 6.27
N GLU A 36 33.24 -5.54 5.64
CA GLU A 36 34.57 -4.98 5.85
C GLU A 36 34.66 -4.22 7.17
N SER A 37 33.58 -3.48 7.49
CA SER A 37 33.43 -2.75 8.74
C SER A 37 31.99 -2.81 9.26
N VAL A 38 31.87 -2.71 10.58
CA VAL A 38 30.58 -2.75 11.29
C VAL A 38 30.59 -1.64 12.34
N GLU A 39 29.56 -0.83 12.34
CA GLU A 39 29.31 0.24 13.32
C GLU A 39 28.10 -0.16 14.19
N GLY A 40 28.35 -0.50 15.45
CA GLY A 40 27.34 -0.97 16.39
C GLY A 40 27.55 -2.41 16.81
N THR A 41 26.50 -3.03 17.35
CA THR A 41 26.53 -4.39 17.85
C THR A 41 26.18 -5.40 16.76
N LEU A 42 27.14 -6.21 16.35
CA LEU A 42 26.94 -7.30 15.38
C LEU A 42 26.31 -8.52 16.07
N LEU A 43 25.11 -8.87 15.69
CA LEU A 43 24.42 -10.09 16.09
C LEU A 43 24.17 -10.97 14.86
N THR A 44 24.06 -12.28 15.06
CA THR A 44 23.75 -13.23 13.99
C THR A 44 22.64 -14.17 14.42
N GLU A 45 21.79 -14.55 13.46
CA GLU A 45 20.74 -15.55 13.61
C GLU A 45 20.84 -16.52 12.43
N ASP A 46 20.95 -17.84 12.71
CA ASP A 46 21.16 -18.87 11.68
C ASP A 46 22.31 -18.54 10.70
N GLU A 47 23.42 -18.02 11.23
CA GLU A 47 24.60 -17.59 10.47
C GLU A 47 24.39 -16.34 9.59
N ALA A 48 23.20 -15.74 9.54
CA ALA A 48 22.88 -14.50 8.83
C ALA A 48 22.96 -13.28 9.76
N LEU A 49 23.04 -12.08 9.18
CA LEU A 49 23.17 -10.83 9.92
C LEU A 49 21.82 -10.41 10.53
N LEU A 50 21.70 -10.46 11.86
CA LEU A 50 20.54 -9.90 12.56
C LEU A 50 20.71 -8.38 12.73
N TRP A 51 19.88 -7.62 12.05
CA TRP A 51 19.89 -6.16 12.12
C TRP A 51 18.88 -5.67 13.15
N THR A 52 19.37 -5.06 14.20
CA THR A 52 18.57 -4.43 15.25
C THR A 52 18.91 -2.94 15.33
N LYS A 53 18.18 -2.20 16.15
CA LYS A 53 18.44 -0.77 16.41
C LYS A 53 19.86 -0.46 16.93
N ASP A 54 20.57 -1.46 17.47
CA ASP A 54 21.91 -1.31 18.03
C ASP A 54 23.01 -1.48 16.95
N LEU A 55 22.63 -1.83 15.72
CA LEU A 55 23.52 -1.94 14.57
C LEU A 55 23.26 -0.74 13.64
N ASN A 56 24.17 0.24 13.64
CA ASN A 56 23.99 1.49 12.91
C ASN A 56 24.29 1.32 11.42
N ALA A 57 25.46 0.75 11.10
CA ALA A 57 25.88 0.60 9.70
C ALA A 57 26.76 -0.63 9.49
N VAL A 58 26.73 -1.13 8.26
CA VAL A 58 27.60 -2.22 7.77
C VAL A 58 28.13 -1.84 6.39
N THR A 59 29.43 -2.04 6.16
CA THR A 59 30.06 -1.79 4.86
C THR A 59 30.57 -3.09 4.27
N TYR A 60 30.24 -3.34 3.02
CA TYR A 60 30.71 -4.48 2.23
C TYR A 60 31.67 -4.02 1.15
N ARG A 61 32.77 -4.75 0.99
CA ARG A 61 33.65 -4.61 -0.17
C ARG A 61 33.19 -5.56 -1.26
N ILE A 62 33.00 -5.05 -2.45
CA ILE A 62 32.48 -5.78 -3.59
C ILE A 62 33.54 -5.76 -4.70
N GLN A 63 33.80 -6.92 -5.29
CA GLN A 63 34.65 -7.03 -6.48
C GLN A 63 33.76 -7.23 -7.70
N ILE A 64 33.73 -6.23 -8.58
CA ILE A 64 32.95 -6.24 -9.82
C ILE A 64 33.79 -6.90 -10.92
N PRO A 65 33.40 -8.09 -11.43
CA PRO A 65 34.22 -8.86 -12.35
C PRO A 65 34.26 -8.26 -13.77
N ALA A 66 33.15 -7.68 -14.22
CA ALA A 66 33.02 -7.08 -15.55
C ALA A 66 32.15 -5.82 -15.48
N SER A 67 32.41 -4.87 -16.37
CA SER A 67 31.54 -3.71 -16.53
C SER A 67 30.22 -4.14 -17.18
N GLY A 68 29.10 -3.62 -16.68
CA GLY A 68 27.77 -3.96 -17.18
C GLY A 68 26.67 -3.38 -16.31
N ASP A 69 25.42 -3.70 -16.67
CA ASP A 69 24.24 -3.35 -15.92
C ASP A 69 23.85 -4.49 -14.98
N TYR A 70 23.62 -4.13 -13.73
CA TYR A 70 23.28 -5.06 -12.66
C TYR A 70 22.01 -4.60 -11.94
N ALA A 71 21.31 -5.55 -11.33
CA ALA A 71 20.27 -5.30 -10.34
C ALA A 71 20.75 -5.79 -8.96
N LEU A 72 20.29 -5.13 -7.89
CA LEU A 72 20.59 -5.53 -6.51
C LEU A 72 19.51 -6.46 -6.01
N GLU A 73 19.87 -7.72 -5.71
CA GLU A 73 19.02 -8.70 -5.08
C GLU A 73 19.28 -8.73 -3.58
N VAL A 74 18.20 -8.67 -2.80
CA VAL A 74 18.22 -8.75 -1.34
C VAL A 74 17.45 -9.98 -0.90
N VAL A 75 18.07 -10.82 -0.06
CA VAL A 75 17.43 -11.96 0.60
C VAL A 75 17.35 -11.68 2.10
N TYR A 76 16.15 -11.66 2.65
CA TYR A 76 15.93 -11.27 4.03
C TYR A 76 14.78 -12.06 4.68
N ARG A 77 14.76 -12.08 6.02
CA ARG A 77 13.63 -12.52 6.84
C ARG A 77 13.18 -11.36 7.71
N ALA A 78 11.89 -11.05 7.69
CA ALA A 78 11.31 -10.05 8.56
C ALA A 78 11.26 -10.54 10.02
N LYS A 79 11.24 -9.61 10.97
CA LYS A 79 10.97 -9.84 12.39
C LYS A 79 9.74 -9.06 12.79
N GLU A 80 9.08 -9.47 13.87
CA GLU A 80 8.00 -8.68 14.44
C GLU A 80 8.52 -7.29 14.83
N SER A 81 7.81 -6.27 14.41
CA SER A 81 8.12 -4.86 14.67
C SER A 81 6.85 -4.02 14.61
N GLN A 82 6.92 -2.81 15.16
CA GLN A 82 5.84 -1.84 15.04
C GLN A 82 5.81 -1.12 13.68
N SER A 83 6.85 -1.32 12.86
CA SER A 83 6.94 -0.72 11.52
C SER A 83 6.49 -1.73 10.46
N ASP A 84 5.66 -1.30 9.53
CA ASP A 84 5.12 -2.12 8.45
C ASP A 84 6.16 -2.45 7.37
N PHE A 85 7.29 -1.75 7.34
CA PHE A 85 8.38 -1.97 6.40
C PHE A 85 9.76 -1.80 7.04
N ILE A 86 10.77 -2.35 6.36
CA ILE A 86 12.19 -2.24 6.70
C ILE A 86 12.79 -1.17 5.79
N GLN A 87 13.60 -0.28 6.35
CA GLN A 87 14.24 0.80 5.59
C GLN A 87 15.73 0.91 5.94
N LEU A 88 16.56 0.91 4.90
CA LEU A 88 17.99 1.17 4.99
C LEU A 88 18.36 2.32 4.05
N ALA A 89 19.34 3.11 4.45
CA ALA A 89 20.03 4.01 3.53
C ALA A 89 21.27 3.29 3.00
N ALA A 90 21.42 3.25 1.68
CA ALA A 90 22.54 2.61 1.01
C ALA A 90 23.41 3.64 0.30
N THR A 91 24.73 3.45 0.38
CA THR A 91 25.72 4.25 -0.36
C THR A 91 26.66 3.30 -1.09
N LEU A 92 26.64 3.36 -2.42
CA LEU A 92 27.56 2.62 -3.28
C LEU A 92 28.66 3.56 -3.75
N THR A 93 29.89 3.26 -3.38
CA THR A 93 31.08 4.06 -3.73
C THR A 93 31.99 3.25 -4.64
N SER A 94 32.28 3.75 -5.81
CA SER A 94 33.21 3.18 -6.80
C SER A 94 34.28 4.21 -7.19
N ALA A 95 35.19 3.84 -8.10
CA ALA A 95 36.18 4.75 -8.64
C ALA A 95 35.58 5.96 -9.38
N GLU A 96 34.33 5.89 -9.81
CA GLU A 96 33.63 6.93 -10.57
C GLU A 96 32.83 7.90 -9.71
N GLY A 97 32.61 7.55 -8.46
CA GLY A 97 31.83 8.38 -7.53
C GLY A 97 31.07 7.59 -6.50
N SER A 98 30.16 8.30 -5.83
CA SER A 98 29.31 7.74 -4.79
C SER A 98 27.85 8.02 -5.12
N THR A 99 27.01 6.97 -5.09
CA THR A 99 25.57 7.04 -5.31
C THR A 99 24.85 6.61 -4.04
N GLN A 100 23.89 7.42 -3.60
CA GLN A 100 23.01 7.09 -2.46
C GLN A 100 21.65 6.67 -2.95
N PHE A 101 21.08 5.65 -2.32
CA PHE A 101 19.73 5.17 -2.59
C PHE A 101 19.13 4.51 -1.35
N PRO A 102 17.83 4.58 -1.15
CA PRO A 102 17.15 3.84 -0.10
C PRO A 102 16.90 2.39 -0.53
N ILE A 103 16.84 1.51 0.46
CA ILE A 103 16.35 0.13 0.33
C ILE A 103 15.12 0.02 1.20
N GLU A 104 13.98 -0.25 0.58
CA GLU A 104 12.72 -0.50 1.28
C GLU A 104 12.28 -1.94 1.03
N LEU A 105 12.00 -2.66 2.13
CA LEU A 105 11.60 -4.06 2.09
C LEU A 105 10.29 -4.22 2.85
N ALA A 106 9.35 -4.96 2.30
CA ALA A 106 8.09 -5.30 2.97
C ALA A 106 8.32 -6.12 4.24
N ARG A 107 7.33 -6.16 5.14
CA ARG A 107 7.23 -7.14 6.22
C ARG A 107 6.15 -8.16 5.89
N PRO A 108 6.47 -9.20 5.12
CA PRO A 108 5.48 -10.16 4.69
C PRO A 108 4.82 -10.85 5.87
N VAL A 109 3.54 -11.17 5.69
CA VAL A 109 2.75 -11.90 6.67
C VAL A 109 2.22 -13.20 6.07
N GLU A 110 2.17 -14.23 6.90
CA GLU A 110 1.53 -15.52 6.60
C GLU A 110 0.15 -15.56 7.22
N TYR A 111 -0.78 -16.23 6.56
CA TYR A 111 -2.17 -16.34 7.01
C TYR A 111 -2.42 -17.67 7.71
N GLY A 112 -3.11 -17.61 8.84
CA GLY A 112 -3.63 -18.79 9.52
C GLY A 112 -4.88 -19.34 8.81
N ALA A 113 -5.51 -20.33 9.43
CA ALA A 113 -6.76 -20.88 8.92
C ALA A 113 -7.92 -19.89 9.10
N ILE A 114 -8.80 -19.78 8.09
CA ILE A 114 -10.08 -19.08 8.21
C ILE A 114 -10.92 -19.80 9.26
N ARG A 115 -11.41 -19.06 10.24
CA ARG A 115 -12.27 -19.56 11.32
C ARG A 115 -13.69 -19.07 11.11
N THR A 116 -14.65 -19.72 11.75
CA THR A 116 -16.05 -19.30 11.77
C THR A 116 -16.44 -18.85 13.17
N ASP A 117 -17.23 -17.79 13.25
CA ASP A 117 -17.83 -17.35 14.50
C ASP A 117 -18.99 -18.26 14.93
N VAL A 118 -19.59 -17.94 16.06
CA VAL A 118 -20.74 -18.69 16.61
C VAL A 118 -21.99 -18.65 15.75
N ASN A 119 -22.07 -17.71 14.81
CA ASN A 119 -23.18 -17.55 13.87
C ASN A 119 -22.97 -18.31 12.56
N GLY A 120 -21.79 -18.92 12.37
CA GLY A 120 -21.37 -19.57 11.13
C GLY A 120 -20.79 -18.60 10.10
N ASP A 121 -20.54 -17.34 10.48
CA ASP A 121 -19.88 -16.36 9.63
C ASP A 121 -18.36 -16.54 9.71
N GLN A 122 -17.68 -16.46 8.57
CA GLN A 122 -16.24 -16.59 8.50
C GLN A 122 -15.54 -15.31 9.00
N LEU A 123 -14.46 -15.50 9.74
CA LEU A 123 -13.58 -14.46 10.25
C LEU A 123 -12.30 -14.42 9.44
N ARG A 124 -11.75 -13.23 9.22
CA ARG A 124 -10.43 -13.10 8.61
C ARG A 124 -9.40 -13.93 9.37
N ALA A 125 -8.51 -14.57 8.61
CA ALA A 125 -7.42 -15.32 9.18
C ALA A 125 -6.49 -14.40 9.99
N GLU A 126 -5.97 -14.89 11.12
CA GLU A 126 -4.90 -14.22 11.83
C GLU A 126 -3.65 -14.18 10.98
N THR A 127 -2.95 -13.05 11.01
CA THR A 127 -1.68 -12.87 10.31
C THR A 127 -0.51 -12.94 11.28
N GLN A 128 0.60 -13.53 10.83
CA GLN A 128 1.86 -13.54 11.57
C GLN A 128 2.96 -13.09 10.63
N THR A 129 3.95 -12.36 11.14
CA THR A 129 5.14 -12.01 10.35
C THR A 129 5.78 -13.28 9.79
N SER A 130 5.98 -13.31 8.48
CA SER A 130 6.56 -14.47 7.80
C SER A 130 7.96 -14.76 8.30
N ARG A 131 8.22 -16.03 8.58
CA ARG A 131 9.54 -16.53 8.96
C ARG A 131 10.34 -17.04 7.77
N ALA A 132 9.73 -17.11 6.60
CA ALA A 132 10.40 -17.50 5.37
C ALA A 132 11.44 -16.45 4.94
N ALA A 133 12.45 -16.89 4.21
CA ALA A 133 13.36 -15.97 3.54
C ALA A 133 12.70 -15.48 2.24
N HIS A 134 12.60 -14.16 2.12
CA HIS A 134 12.06 -13.50 0.94
C HIS A 134 13.19 -12.96 0.07
N ARG A 135 13.06 -13.17 -1.23
CA ARG A 135 14.02 -12.70 -2.24
C ARG A 135 13.35 -11.60 -3.06
N VAL A 136 13.99 -10.44 -3.14
CA VAL A 136 13.49 -9.30 -3.89
C VAL A 136 14.60 -8.62 -4.68
N LEU A 137 14.32 -8.17 -5.88
CA LEU A 137 15.15 -7.20 -6.59
C LEU A 137 14.80 -5.81 -6.11
N LEU A 138 15.82 -5.02 -5.78
CA LEU A 138 15.63 -3.63 -5.38
C LEU A 138 14.97 -2.86 -6.52
N ARG A 139 13.95 -2.09 -6.18
CA ARG A 139 13.26 -1.16 -7.08
C ARG A 139 13.46 0.28 -6.64
N THR A 140 13.26 1.20 -7.55
CA THR A 140 13.27 2.63 -7.21
C THR A 140 12.16 2.94 -6.22
N THR A 141 12.44 3.79 -5.25
CA THR A 141 11.50 4.16 -4.18
C THR A 141 10.39 5.09 -4.63
N ASP A 142 10.50 5.66 -5.82
CA ASP A 142 9.41 6.42 -6.44
C ASP A 142 8.26 5.52 -6.92
N ASN A 143 8.47 4.20 -6.89
CA ASN A 143 7.52 3.14 -7.29
C ASN A 143 6.81 3.37 -8.63
N VAL A 144 7.32 4.30 -9.42
CA VAL A 144 6.67 4.72 -10.65
C VAL A 144 7.15 3.92 -11.85
N THR A 145 8.34 3.31 -11.74
CA THR A 145 8.83 2.36 -12.73
C THR A 145 8.81 0.96 -12.15
N ASN A 146 8.14 0.04 -12.80
CA ASN A 146 8.07 -1.36 -12.38
C ASN A 146 9.37 -2.13 -12.50
N GLU A 147 10.43 -1.48 -12.90
CA GLU A 147 11.69 -2.11 -13.18
C GLU A 147 12.56 -2.20 -11.93
N ALA A 148 13.41 -3.20 -11.88
CA ALA A 148 14.48 -3.25 -10.90
C ALA A 148 15.40 -2.03 -11.07
N THR A 149 15.94 -1.53 -9.96
CA THR A 149 16.92 -0.44 -10.02
C THR A 149 18.14 -0.89 -10.81
N ARG A 150 18.48 -0.15 -11.87
CA ARG A 150 19.62 -0.45 -12.73
C ARG A 150 20.87 0.21 -12.20
N PHE A 151 21.88 -0.59 -11.94
CA PHE A 151 23.20 -0.16 -11.52
C PHE A 151 24.21 -0.40 -12.66
N SER A 152 24.65 0.65 -13.35
CA SER A 152 25.72 0.55 -14.33
C SER A 152 27.05 0.55 -13.59
N LEU A 153 27.65 -0.63 -13.43
CA LEU A 153 28.86 -0.85 -12.66
C LEU A 153 30.07 -1.08 -13.57
N HIS A 154 31.22 -0.55 -13.18
CA HIS A 154 32.50 -0.78 -13.88
C HIS A 154 33.35 -1.82 -13.16
N ALA A 155 34.11 -2.62 -13.92
CA ALA A 155 34.98 -3.66 -13.37
C ALA A 155 35.98 -3.03 -12.38
N GLY A 156 36.12 -3.62 -11.18
CA GLY A 156 36.98 -3.12 -10.12
C GLY A 156 36.37 -3.30 -8.73
N GLU A 157 36.94 -2.58 -7.75
CA GLU A 157 36.45 -2.59 -6.38
C GLU A 157 35.38 -1.51 -6.16
N ALA A 158 34.34 -1.85 -5.39
CA ALA A 158 33.34 -0.92 -4.87
C ALA A 158 33.07 -1.18 -3.39
N LEU A 159 32.57 -0.17 -2.69
CA LEU A 159 32.12 -0.26 -1.31
C LEU A 159 30.61 -0.01 -1.26
N LEU A 160 29.87 -0.93 -0.68
CA LEU A 160 28.45 -0.78 -0.39
C LEU A 160 28.28 -0.59 1.13
N ARG A 161 27.89 0.60 1.54
CA ARG A 161 27.57 0.93 2.92
C ARG A 161 26.05 0.95 3.09
N LEU A 162 25.58 0.22 4.09
CA LEU A 162 24.20 0.16 4.50
C LEU A 162 24.06 0.77 5.89
N GLU A 163 23.09 1.64 6.09
CA GLU A 163 22.76 2.28 7.37
C GLU A 163 21.31 1.97 7.75
N GLY A 164 21.09 1.56 9.01
CA GLY A 164 19.76 1.21 9.50
C GLY A 164 18.92 2.46 9.76
N VAL A 165 17.72 2.53 9.16
CA VAL A 165 16.71 3.57 9.43
C VAL A 165 15.53 2.96 10.18
N ARG A 166 14.95 1.88 9.63
CA ARG A 166 13.91 1.05 10.28
C ARG A 166 14.33 -0.40 10.15
N THR A 167 14.68 -1.00 11.26
CA THR A 167 15.39 -2.27 11.33
C THR A 167 14.50 -3.39 11.91
N ASP A 168 15.09 -4.35 12.62
CA ASP A 168 14.49 -5.57 13.14
C ASP A 168 14.17 -6.59 12.03
N PHE A 169 15.23 -7.08 11.38
CA PHE A 169 15.17 -8.11 10.35
C PHE A 169 16.47 -8.92 10.29
N VAL A 170 16.47 -10.00 9.56
CA VAL A 170 17.67 -10.82 9.30
C VAL A 170 18.05 -10.64 7.83
N LEU A 171 19.22 -10.09 7.55
CA LEU A 171 19.80 -10.02 6.21
C LEU A 171 20.46 -11.35 5.90
N CYS A 172 19.85 -12.15 5.03
CA CYS A 172 20.32 -13.48 4.66
C CYS A 172 21.30 -13.43 3.49
N GLY A 173 21.14 -12.48 2.57
CA GLY A 173 22.01 -12.35 1.42
C GLY A 173 21.82 -11.01 0.71
N LEU A 174 22.88 -10.59 0.03
CA LEU A 174 22.91 -9.38 -0.76
C LEU A 174 23.83 -9.63 -1.94
N ARG A 175 23.33 -9.44 -3.16
CA ARG A 175 24.13 -9.68 -4.36
C ARG A 175 23.72 -8.78 -5.52
N PHE A 176 24.69 -8.37 -6.32
CA PHE A 176 24.41 -7.80 -7.63
C PHE A 176 24.30 -8.95 -8.64
N VAL A 177 23.18 -9.01 -9.32
CA VAL A 177 22.91 -9.97 -10.39
C VAL A 177 22.94 -9.21 -11.73
N PRO A 178 23.34 -9.85 -12.85
CA PRO A 178 23.13 -9.23 -14.17
C PRO A 178 21.71 -8.72 -14.30
N TYR A 179 21.56 -7.55 -14.91
CA TYR A 179 20.23 -6.97 -15.08
C TYR A 179 19.33 -7.95 -15.84
N PRO A 180 18.18 -8.34 -15.31
CA PRO A 180 17.34 -9.36 -15.91
C PRO A 180 16.89 -8.96 -17.31
N GLU A 181 17.07 -9.85 -18.27
CA GLU A 181 16.52 -9.71 -19.60
C GLU A 181 15.16 -10.42 -19.66
N SER A 182 14.18 -9.75 -20.19
CA SER A 182 12.84 -10.28 -20.33
C SER A 182 12.68 -10.94 -21.70
N HIS A 183 12.17 -12.16 -21.72
CA HIS A 183 11.91 -12.91 -22.95
C HIS A 183 10.42 -13.05 -23.17
N SER A 184 9.96 -12.82 -24.41
CA SER A 184 8.55 -12.98 -24.75
C SER A 184 8.13 -14.46 -24.73
N TYR A 185 6.82 -14.71 -24.58
CA TYR A 185 6.27 -16.06 -24.68
C TYR A 185 6.65 -16.73 -26.00
N ALA A 186 6.65 -15.99 -27.12
CA ALA A 186 7.06 -16.49 -28.42
C ALA A 186 8.50 -17.02 -28.44
N GLN A 187 9.41 -16.40 -27.69
CA GLN A 187 10.80 -16.87 -27.55
C GLN A 187 10.88 -18.11 -26.66
N ILE A 188 10.27 -18.08 -25.48
CA ILE A 188 10.33 -19.16 -24.49
C ILE A 188 9.61 -20.40 -25.00
N SER A 189 8.47 -20.28 -25.68
CA SER A 189 7.69 -21.40 -26.21
C SER A 189 8.45 -22.24 -27.24
N ALA A 190 9.49 -21.67 -27.86
CA ALA A 190 10.34 -22.38 -28.82
C ALA A 190 11.44 -23.22 -28.17
N GLU A 191 11.67 -23.12 -26.87
CA GLU A 191 12.83 -23.66 -26.16
C GLU A 191 12.44 -24.54 -24.95
N GLY A 192 13.38 -25.35 -24.51
CA GLY A 192 13.33 -26.09 -23.24
C GLY A 192 12.10 -26.96 -23.05
N GLU A 193 11.57 -26.90 -21.85
CA GLU A 193 10.39 -27.67 -21.42
C GLU A 193 9.11 -27.16 -22.08
N TYR A 194 8.98 -25.88 -22.35
CA TYR A 194 7.84 -25.30 -23.07
C TYR A 194 7.61 -25.93 -24.44
N ARG A 195 8.70 -26.19 -25.18
CA ARG A 195 8.61 -26.83 -26.53
C ARG A 195 8.23 -28.31 -26.45
N THR A 196 8.62 -29.02 -25.40
CA THR A 196 8.50 -30.48 -25.31
C THR A 196 7.34 -30.96 -24.44
N ALA A 197 6.80 -30.11 -23.61
CA ALA A 197 5.69 -30.43 -22.71
C ALA A 197 4.38 -30.62 -23.48
N ASN A 198 3.55 -31.52 -22.95
CA ASN A 198 2.19 -31.69 -23.46
C ASN A 198 1.26 -30.66 -22.83
N ALA A 199 0.22 -30.30 -23.57
CA ALA A 199 -0.88 -29.52 -23.00
C ALA A 199 -1.59 -30.34 -21.92
N TYR A 200 -2.02 -29.67 -20.86
CA TYR A 200 -2.88 -30.27 -19.87
C TYR A 200 -4.23 -30.67 -20.49
N THR A 201 -4.78 -31.78 -20.06
CA THR A 201 -6.05 -32.32 -20.60
C THR A 201 -7.01 -32.79 -19.50
N GLY A 202 -6.69 -32.50 -18.25
CA GLY A 202 -7.53 -32.84 -17.09
C GLY A 202 -8.66 -31.85 -16.87
N GLU A 203 -9.36 -32.02 -15.74
CA GLU A 203 -10.35 -31.05 -15.27
C GLU A 203 -9.67 -29.76 -14.78
N ALA A 204 -10.34 -28.63 -14.93
CA ALA A 204 -9.85 -27.34 -14.49
C ALA A 204 -9.56 -27.32 -12.98
N LEU A 205 -8.41 -26.78 -12.59
CA LEU A 205 -8.00 -26.64 -11.19
C LEU A 205 -8.34 -25.23 -10.73
N ILE A 206 -9.17 -25.13 -9.69
CA ILE A 206 -9.62 -23.85 -9.12
C ILE A 206 -8.92 -23.67 -7.77
N PHE A 207 -8.29 -22.50 -7.57
CA PHE A 207 -7.67 -22.08 -6.33
C PHE A 207 -8.38 -20.82 -5.85
N GLN A 208 -8.95 -20.87 -4.66
CA GLN A 208 -9.73 -19.77 -4.11
C GLN A 208 -8.82 -18.59 -3.74
N ALA A 209 -9.23 -17.38 -4.13
CA ALA A 209 -8.39 -16.20 -3.92
C ALA A 209 -8.27 -15.81 -2.44
N GLU A 210 -9.27 -16.14 -1.62
CA GLU A 210 -9.25 -15.88 -0.17
C GLU A 210 -8.32 -16.83 0.60
N GLU A 211 -7.89 -17.95 0.01
CA GLU A 211 -6.93 -18.90 0.61
C GLU A 211 -5.50 -18.43 0.41
N LEU A 212 -5.17 -17.27 0.97
CA LEU A 212 -3.85 -16.67 0.89
C LEU A 212 -2.81 -17.46 1.70
N MET A 213 -1.65 -17.68 1.10
CA MET A 213 -0.47 -18.19 1.79
C MET A 213 0.28 -17.06 2.49
N CYS A 214 0.58 -15.99 1.76
CA CYS A 214 1.41 -14.89 2.23
C CYS A 214 1.05 -13.60 1.48
N SER A 215 1.31 -12.44 2.10
CA SER A 215 1.22 -11.13 1.44
C SER A 215 2.31 -10.18 1.91
N SER A 216 2.49 -9.08 1.18
CA SER A 216 3.47 -8.03 1.51
C SER A 216 3.17 -7.34 2.84
N GLU A 217 1.91 -7.29 3.26
CA GLU A 217 1.46 -6.60 4.46
C GLU A 217 0.14 -7.15 5.01
N ALA A 218 -0.14 -6.90 6.28
CA ALA A 218 -1.31 -7.43 6.98
C ALA A 218 -2.64 -6.74 6.62
N SER A 219 -2.62 -5.60 5.94
CA SER A 219 -3.82 -4.89 5.49
C SER A 219 -4.57 -5.63 4.39
N ILE A 220 -3.84 -6.41 3.58
CA ILE A 220 -4.40 -7.25 2.53
C ILE A 220 -5.03 -8.48 3.17
N GLY A 221 -6.18 -8.90 2.70
CA GLY A 221 -6.83 -10.09 3.25
C GLY A 221 -8.13 -10.44 2.57
N ALA A 222 -8.65 -11.61 2.92
CA ALA A 222 -9.91 -12.12 2.44
C ALA A 222 -11.07 -11.18 2.83
N GLN A 223 -12.04 -11.02 1.91
CA GLN A 223 -13.21 -10.16 2.06
C GLN A 223 -14.46 -10.91 1.65
N TYR A 224 -15.62 -10.38 2.05
CA TYR A 224 -16.93 -10.90 1.70
C TYR A 224 -17.54 -10.08 0.56
N ASP A 225 -17.89 -10.76 -0.52
CA ASP A 225 -18.72 -10.21 -1.60
C ASP A 225 -19.95 -11.08 -1.87
N ARG A 226 -21.09 -10.44 -2.07
CA ARG A 226 -22.36 -11.07 -2.46
C ARG A 226 -22.99 -10.40 -3.66
N SER A 227 -22.22 -9.69 -4.44
CA SER A 227 -22.72 -8.95 -5.61
C SER A 227 -23.21 -9.86 -6.74
N ASP A 228 -22.74 -11.12 -6.76
CA ASP A 228 -23.11 -12.12 -7.76
C ASP A 228 -23.19 -13.52 -7.12
N ALA A 229 -24.21 -14.30 -7.49
CA ALA A 229 -24.43 -15.64 -6.96
C ALA A 229 -23.40 -16.70 -7.42
N LEU A 230 -22.54 -16.36 -8.39
CA LEU A 230 -21.43 -17.22 -8.86
C LEU A 230 -20.07 -16.85 -8.26
N VAL A 231 -20.00 -15.90 -7.33
CA VAL A 231 -18.79 -15.69 -6.51
C VAL A 231 -18.63 -16.87 -5.55
N GLN A 232 -17.44 -17.41 -5.41
CA GLN A 232 -17.20 -18.66 -4.67
C GLN A 232 -16.24 -18.45 -3.50
N PRO A 233 -16.54 -19.04 -2.31
CA PRO A 233 -17.77 -19.74 -1.92
C PRO A 233 -18.95 -18.76 -1.72
N CYS A 234 -20.18 -19.22 -1.92
CA CYS A 234 -21.37 -18.40 -1.82
C CYS A 234 -22.40 -19.02 -0.87
N SER A 235 -22.91 -18.21 0.07
CA SER A 235 -24.01 -18.58 0.95
C SER A 235 -25.06 -17.48 1.00
N ALA A 236 -26.33 -17.87 0.92
CA ALA A 236 -27.45 -16.93 1.10
C ALA A 236 -27.70 -16.61 2.59
N ARG A 237 -27.12 -17.39 3.51
CA ARG A 237 -27.33 -17.29 4.95
C ARG A 237 -26.11 -16.75 5.71
N ASP A 238 -24.94 -17.31 5.41
CA ASP A 238 -23.73 -17.09 6.16
C ASP A 238 -22.80 -16.15 5.40
N MET A 239 -22.05 -15.33 6.12
CA MET A 239 -21.03 -14.46 5.55
C MET A 239 -19.76 -15.30 5.35
N LEU A 240 -19.49 -15.66 4.10
CA LEU A 240 -18.29 -16.39 3.72
C LEU A 240 -17.29 -15.44 3.06
N LEU A 241 -16.05 -15.50 3.49
CA LEU A 241 -14.96 -14.79 2.81
C LEU A 241 -14.72 -15.50 1.48
N ASN A 242 -14.82 -14.76 0.38
CA ASN A 242 -14.85 -15.36 -0.95
C ASN A 242 -14.15 -14.53 -2.02
N ILE A 243 -13.54 -13.42 -1.64
CA ILE A 243 -12.70 -12.63 -2.53
C ILE A 243 -11.46 -12.13 -1.79
N THR A 244 -10.44 -11.75 -2.54
CA THR A 244 -9.27 -11.02 -2.03
C THR A 244 -8.99 -9.81 -2.89
N GLY A 245 -8.50 -8.74 -2.28
CA GLY A 245 -8.08 -7.54 -3.00
C GLY A 245 -8.88 -6.30 -2.64
N GLY A 246 -9.56 -5.70 -3.62
CA GLY A 246 -10.29 -4.45 -3.47
C GLY A 246 -9.38 -3.26 -3.18
N ALA A 247 -9.90 -2.31 -2.39
CA ALA A 247 -9.18 -1.09 -2.04
C ALA A 247 -7.94 -1.32 -1.14
N ASN A 248 -7.78 -2.49 -0.55
CA ASN A 248 -6.63 -2.83 0.30
C ASN A 248 -5.48 -3.47 -0.51
N PHE A 249 -5.67 -3.71 -1.81
CA PHE A 249 -4.68 -4.27 -2.72
C PHE A 249 -4.60 -3.40 -3.97
N ASN A 250 -4.11 -2.17 -3.79
CA ASN A 250 -4.15 -1.12 -4.80
C ASN A 250 -2.84 -0.33 -4.95
N SER A 251 -1.89 -0.48 -4.02
CA SER A 251 -0.66 0.32 -4.02
C SER A 251 0.48 -0.43 -4.69
N ASP A 252 1.28 0.28 -5.47
CA ASP A 252 2.42 -0.30 -6.19
C ASP A 252 3.38 -1.02 -5.26
N GLY A 253 3.83 -2.19 -5.71
CA GLY A 253 4.72 -3.06 -4.95
C GLY A 253 4.02 -3.95 -3.91
N GLN A 254 2.74 -3.75 -3.60
CA GLN A 254 1.97 -4.72 -2.83
C GLN A 254 1.87 -6.05 -3.59
N TRP A 255 1.94 -7.16 -2.89
CA TRP A 255 1.80 -8.48 -3.50
C TRP A 255 1.07 -9.46 -2.58
N ILE A 256 0.45 -10.46 -3.21
CA ILE A 256 -0.19 -11.61 -2.59
C ILE A 256 0.31 -12.90 -3.23
N GLN A 257 0.35 -13.97 -2.47
CA GLN A 257 0.91 -15.26 -2.91
C GLN A 257 0.03 -16.41 -2.47
N TRP A 258 -0.14 -17.39 -3.39
CA TRP A 258 -0.87 -18.63 -3.18
C TRP A 258 0.04 -19.83 -3.41
N GLU A 259 -0.33 -20.98 -2.82
CA GLU A 259 0.24 -22.28 -3.13
C GLU A 259 -0.68 -22.99 -4.14
N LEU A 260 -0.11 -23.48 -5.24
CA LEU A 260 -0.80 -24.23 -6.28
C LEU A 260 -0.31 -25.68 -6.25
N ASP A 261 -1.21 -26.65 -6.03
CA ASP A 261 -0.89 -28.08 -6.11
C ASP A 261 -1.27 -28.62 -7.50
N VAL A 262 -0.25 -28.96 -8.29
CA VAL A 262 -0.37 -29.31 -9.71
C VAL A 262 -0.19 -30.84 -9.86
N PRO A 263 -1.20 -31.56 -10.39
CA PRO A 263 -1.18 -33.02 -10.40
C PRO A 263 -0.25 -33.63 -11.46
N THR A 264 0.03 -32.93 -12.54
CA THR A 264 0.82 -33.45 -13.67
C THR A 264 1.69 -32.37 -14.31
N SER A 265 2.89 -32.73 -14.75
CA SER A 265 3.75 -31.81 -15.51
C SER A 265 3.17 -31.56 -16.90
N ALA A 266 2.75 -30.33 -17.18
CA ALA A 266 2.08 -29.95 -18.44
C ALA A 266 2.13 -28.44 -18.68
N LEU A 267 1.64 -28.02 -19.85
CA LEU A 267 1.33 -26.63 -20.16
C LEU A 267 -0.11 -26.32 -19.72
N TYR A 268 -0.26 -25.31 -18.86
CA TYR A 268 -1.54 -24.85 -18.31
C TYR A 268 -1.84 -23.44 -18.77
N THR A 269 -3.08 -23.17 -19.15
CA THR A 269 -3.55 -21.79 -19.32
C THR A 269 -3.93 -21.22 -17.96
N LEU A 270 -3.27 -20.12 -17.58
CA LEU A 270 -3.51 -19.40 -16.32
C LEU A 270 -4.57 -18.33 -16.57
N LYS A 271 -5.65 -18.41 -15.78
CA LYS A 271 -6.80 -17.49 -15.86
C LYS A 271 -7.17 -16.97 -14.47
N PHE A 272 -7.73 -15.77 -14.41
CA PHE A 272 -8.15 -15.11 -13.17
C PHE A 272 -9.60 -14.67 -13.29
N LYS A 273 -10.46 -15.09 -12.36
CA LYS A 273 -11.78 -14.48 -12.22
C LYS A 273 -11.64 -13.25 -11.36
N ALA A 274 -11.79 -12.09 -11.98
CA ALA A 274 -11.51 -10.80 -11.37
C ALA A 274 -12.60 -9.78 -11.72
N ARG A 275 -12.63 -8.67 -10.95
CA ARG A 275 -13.51 -7.54 -11.20
C ARG A 275 -12.75 -6.24 -10.93
N GLN A 276 -12.74 -5.36 -11.93
CA GLN A 276 -12.22 -4.01 -11.82
C GLN A 276 -13.33 -3.02 -12.14
N TYR A 277 -13.96 -2.43 -11.14
CA TYR A 277 -15.04 -1.45 -11.29
C TYR A 277 -14.71 -0.09 -10.65
N TYR A 278 -13.47 0.07 -10.21
CA TYR A 278 -13.00 1.26 -9.52
C TYR A 278 -12.53 2.35 -10.46
N LYS A 279 -11.78 1.99 -11.52
CA LYS A 279 -11.17 2.92 -12.48
C LYS A 279 -11.91 2.87 -13.81
N ASN A 280 -12.88 3.75 -13.98
CA ASN A 280 -13.68 3.81 -15.23
C ASN A 280 -12.80 4.19 -16.42
N GLY A 281 -12.81 3.33 -17.46
CA GLY A 281 -12.08 3.54 -18.71
C GLY A 281 -10.56 3.35 -18.63
N LEU A 282 -10.03 2.89 -17.50
CA LEU A 282 -8.63 2.54 -17.30
C LEU A 282 -8.52 1.08 -16.87
N SER A 283 -7.42 0.44 -17.16
CA SER A 283 -7.07 -0.88 -16.62
C SER A 283 -6.32 -0.74 -15.30
N VAL A 284 -6.23 -1.86 -14.58
CA VAL A 284 -5.27 -2.05 -13.48
C VAL A 284 -4.34 -3.18 -13.86
N ASN A 285 -3.11 -3.12 -13.42
CA ASN A 285 -2.07 -4.00 -13.89
C ASN A 285 -1.49 -4.86 -12.76
N ARG A 286 -1.13 -6.10 -13.10
CA ARG A 286 -0.50 -7.03 -12.17
C ARG A 286 0.67 -7.73 -12.83
N ARG A 287 1.74 -7.91 -12.06
CA ARG A 287 2.87 -8.75 -12.43
C ARG A 287 2.70 -10.11 -11.80
N ILE A 288 2.90 -11.15 -12.61
CA ILE A 288 2.71 -12.54 -12.20
C ILE A 288 4.07 -13.22 -12.08
N TYR A 289 4.28 -13.86 -10.95
CA TYR A 289 5.43 -14.71 -10.69
C TYR A 289 4.98 -16.15 -10.46
N ILE A 290 5.74 -17.09 -10.96
CA ILE A 290 5.63 -18.51 -10.67
C ILE A 290 6.98 -18.94 -10.08
N ASP A 291 6.98 -19.51 -8.89
CA ASP A 291 8.19 -19.91 -8.17
C ASP A 291 9.25 -18.79 -8.10
N ASP A 292 8.79 -17.58 -7.76
CA ASP A 292 9.58 -16.34 -7.68
C ASP A 292 10.19 -15.84 -9.00
N GLN A 293 9.78 -16.39 -10.13
CA GLN A 293 10.24 -15.97 -11.46
C GLN A 293 9.09 -15.47 -12.32
N ILE A 294 9.35 -14.46 -13.15
CA ILE A 294 8.42 -14.01 -14.18
C ILE A 294 8.54 -14.99 -15.33
N PRO A 295 7.44 -15.69 -15.73
CA PRO A 295 7.55 -16.74 -16.73
C PRO A 295 7.93 -16.23 -18.13
N PHE A 296 7.48 -15.05 -18.51
CA PHE A 296 7.79 -14.36 -19.77
C PHE A 296 7.34 -12.89 -19.67
N SER A 297 7.76 -12.03 -20.62
CA SER A 297 7.56 -10.58 -20.55
C SER A 297 6.10 -10.15 -20.45
N GLU A 298 5.17 -10.88 -21.07
CA GLU A 298 3.74 -10.55 -21.02
C GLU A 298 3.13 -10.74 -19.60
N ALA A 299 3.80 -11.52 -18.74
CA ALA A 299 3.42 -11.66 -17.33
C ALA A 299 3.89 -10.49 -16.44
N GLU A 300 4.71 -9.58 -16.95
CA GLU A 300 5.15 -8.39 -16.24
C GLU A 300 4.02 -7.37 -16.05
N ASN A 301 3.06 -7.31 -17.00
CA ASN A 301 1.97 -6.36 -17.02
C ASN A 301 0.67 -7.00 -17.50
N LEU A 302 0.09 -7.89 -16.70
CA LEU A 302 -1.23 -8.44 -16.99
C LEU A 302 -2.30 -7.38 -16.68
N ALA A 303 -2.99 -6.90 -17.71
CA ALA A 303 -4.00 -5.85 -17.60
C ALA A 303 -5.39 -6.43 -17.28
N PHE A 304 -6.07 -5.80 -16.33
CA PHE A 304 -7.47 -6.05 -15.98
C PHE A 304 -8.30 -4.81 -16.35
N SER A 305 -8.99 -4.90 -17.47
CA SER A 305 -9.82 -3.79 -17.99
C SER A 305 -11.01 -3.49 -17.09
N TYR A 306 -11.50 -2.25 -17.15
CA TYR A 306 -12.71 -1.85 -16.43
C TYR A 306 -13.91 -2.73 -16.83
N SER A 307 -14.59 -3.26 -15.82
CA SER A 307 -15.82 -4.04 -16.00
C SER A 307 -16.75 -3.85 -14.81
N GLY A 308 -18.02 -3.52 -15.06
CA GLY A 308 -19.04 -3.43 -14.01
C GLY A 308 -19.42 -4.79 -13.38
N GLY A 309 -18.96 -5.90 -13.93
CA GLY A 309 -19.17 -7.26 -13.45
C GLY A 309 -17.90 -8.09 -13.44
N TRP A 310 -18.03 -9.32 -12.97
CA TRP A 310 -16.93 -10.28 -12.97
C TRP A 310 -16.53 -10.68 -14.39
N GLN A 311 -15.24 -10.86 -14.62
CA GLN A 311 -14.65 -11.24 -15.91
C GLN A 311 -13.58 -12.31 -15.71
N MET A 312 -13.32 -13.08 -16.77
CA MET A 312 -12.21 -14.02 -16.80
C MET A 312 -11.07 -13.39 -17.61
N VAL A 313 -9.95 -13.15 -16.96
CA VAL A 313 -8.75 -12.60 -17.58
C VAL A 313 -7.74 -13.72 -17.75
N THR A 314 -7.31 -13.95 -18.99
CA THR A 314 -6.36 -15.00 -19.36
C THR A 314 -4.99 -14.39 -19.62
N LEU A 315 -3.93 -15.05 -19.17
CA LEU A 315 -2.56 -14.68 -19.54
C LEU A 315 -2.33 -15.00 -21.00
N CYS A 316 -2.11 -13.96 -21.80
CA CYS A 316 -1.99 -14.04 -23.26
C CYS A 316 -0.61 -13.56 -23.73
N ALA A 317 -0.20 -14.07 -24.89
CA ALA A 317 0.95 -13.58 -25.63
C ALA A 317 0.63 -12.21 -26.28
N GLU A 318 1.66 -11.56 -26.84
CA GLU A 318 1.54 -10.24 -27.48
C GLU A 318 0.53 -10.21 -28.65
N ASP A 319 0.36 -11.34 -29.35
CA ASP A 319 -0.61 -11.48 -30.44
C ASP A 319 -2.05 -11.74 -29.98
N GLY A 320 -2.28 -11.78 -28.66
CA GLY A 320 -3.58 -12.05 -28.05
C GLY A 320 -3.96 -13.53 -27.96
N SER A 321 -3.11 -14.46 -28.39
CA SER A 321 -3.29 -15.89 -28.18
C SER A 321 -3.01 -16.26 -26.73
N GLU A 322 -3.59 -17.37 -26.23
CA GLU A 322 -3.26 -17.87 -24.89
C GLU A 322 -1.75 -18.14 -24.78
N ALA A 323 -1.17 -17.76 -23.63
CA ALA A 323 0.23 -18.03 -23.30
C ALA A 323 0.31 -19.05 -22.14
N PRO A 324 0.19 -20.37 -22.44
CA PRO A 324 0.27 -21.39 -21.41
C PRO A 324 1.60 -21.38 -20.68
N VAL A 325 1.56 -21.57 -19.36
CA VAL A 325 2.73 -21.71 -18.50
C VAL A 325 3.06 -23.18 -18.29
N TYR A 326 4.35 -23.54 -18.33
CA TYR A 326 4.80 -24.88 -17.95
C TYR A 326 4.88 -24.99 -16.44
N LEU A 327 4.17 -25.98 -15.87
CA LEU A 327 4.27 -26.36 -14.46
C LEU A 327 4.63 -27.84 -14.36
N SER A 328 5.60 -28.14 -13.49
CA SER A 328 5.90 -29.53 -13.12
C SER A 328 4.81 -30.10 -12.21
N ALA A 329 4.76 -31.43 -12.02
CA ALA A 329 3.89 -32.01 -11.00
C ALA A 329 4.43 -31.67 -9.60
N GLY A 330 3.57 -31.16 -8.70
CA GLY A 330 3.93 -30.80 -7.34
C GLY A 330 3.39 -29.45 -6.92
N ARG A 331 3.99 -28.89 -5.90
CA ARG A 331 3.60 -27.59 -5.36
C ARG A 331 4.39 -26.48 -6.04
N HIS A 332 3.68 -25.46 -6.42
CA HIS A 332 4.19 -24.22 -6.98
C HIS A 332 3.69 -23.03 -6.18
N THR A 333 4.38 -21.91 -6.27
CA THR A 333 3.91 -20.65 -5.73
C THR A 333 3.50 -19.73 -6.88
N LEU A 334 2.32 -19.11 -6.75
CA LEU A 334 1.89 -18.02 -7.64
C LEU A 334 1.89 -16.75 -6.80
N ARG A 335 2.63 -15.73 -7.23
CA ARG A 335 2.60 -14.40 -6.64
C ARG A 335 2.07 -13.39 -7.66
N MET A 336 1.15 -12.55 -7.21
CA MET A 336 0.59 -11.44 -7.97
C MET A 336 0.99 -10.14 -7.28
N GLU A 337 1.62 -9.24 -8.03
CA GLU A 337 2.12 -7.97 -7.55
C GLU A 337 1.43 -6.81 -8.27
N VAL A 338 1.09 -5.76 -7.52
CA VAL A 338 0.54 -4.51 -8.04
C VAL A 338 1.63 -3.75 -8.78
N VAL A 339 1.31 -3.32 -9.99
CA VAL A 339 2.25 -2.58 -10.85
C VAL A 339 1.48 -1.51 -11.60
N PRO A 340 2.05 -0.30 -11.84
CA PRO A 340 1.36 0.78 -12.57
C PRO A 340 1.19 0.47 -14.06
N GLY A 341 1.98 -0.46 -14.59
CA GLY A 341 1.91 -0.85 -15.98
C GLY A 341 2.22 0.30 -16.95
N PRO A 342 1.49 0.38 -18.08
CA PRO A 342 1.70 1.44 -19.08
C PRO A 342 1.44 2.86 -18.56
N GLU A 343 0.68 3.03 -17.46
CA GLU A 343 0.40 4.33 -16.87
C GLU A 343 1.59 4.91 -16.08
N ALA A 344 2.65 4.12 -15.81
CA ALA A 344 3.82 4.54 -15.05
C ALA A 344 4.44 5.86 -15.55
N GLU A 345 4.68 5.96 -16.85
CA GLU A 345 5.27 7.16 -17.47
C GLU A 345 4.37 8.39 -17.30
N ALA A 346 3.05 8.20 -17.44
CA ALA A 346 2.09 9.27 -17.24
C ALA A 346 2.04 9.72 -15.77
N ILE A 347 2.12 8.81 -14.81
CA ILE A 347 2.14 9.14 -13.37
C ILE A 347 3.37 9.98 -13.05
N VAL A 348 4.57 9.61 -13.54
CA VAL A 348 5.81 10.42 -13.37
C VAL A 348 5.63 11.81 -13.97
N GLY A 349 5.18 11.87 -15.23
CA GLY A 349 4.99 13.13 -15.95
C GLY A 349 4.00 14.05 -15.24
N LEU A 350 2.87 13.52 -14.78
CA LEU A 350 1.85 14.28 -14.06
C LEU A 350 2.33 14.72 -12.67
N THR A 351 3.11 13.90 -11.96
CA THR A 351 3.70 14.27 -10.65
C THR A 351 4.61 15.49 -10.80
N ALA A 352 5.49 15.46 -11.79
CA ALA A 352 6.38 16.59 -12.10
C ALA A 352 5.57 17.84 -12.52
N LEU A 353 4.51 17.67 -13.32
CA LEU A 353 3.64 18.76 -13.73
C LEU A 353 2.88 19.41 -12.57
N VAL A 354 2.34 18.61 -11.64
CA VAL A 354 1.66 19.13 -10.44
C VAL A 354 2.63 19.94 -9.58
N SER A 355 3.89 19.48 -9.44
CA SER A 355 4.93 20.24 -8.74
C SER A 355 5.20 21.59 -9.41
N ASP A 356 5.45 21.59 -10.72
CA ASP A 356 5.72 22.80 -11.49
C ASP A 356 4.55 23.80 -11.48
N LEU A 357 3.32 23.30 -11.61
CA LEU A 357 2.10 24.09 -11.53
C LEU A 357 1.91 24.73 -10.14
N THR A 358 2.20 23.97 -9.10
CA THR A 358 2.15 24.44 -7.70
C THR A 358 3.16 25.55 -7.46
N ASP A 359 4.37 25.43 -8.03
CA ASP A 359 5.42 26.44 -7.94
C ASP A 359 5.04 27.72 -8.70
N VAL A 360 4.44 27.58 -9.89
CA VAL A 360 3.89 28.73 -10.65
C VAL A 360 2.79 29.42 -9.85
N TYR A 361 1.81 28.65 -9.33
CA TYR A 361 0.76 29.20 -8.48
C TYR A 361 1.32 29.94 -7.26
N ARG A 362 2.30 29.36 -6.56
CA ARG A 362 2.95 29.96 -5.40
C ARG A 362 3.65 31.28 -5.76
N SER A 363 4.38 31.30 -6.87
CA SER A 363 5.09 32.49 -7.34
C SER A 363 4.14 33.64 -7.63
N ILE A 364 2.99 33.38 -8.27
CA ILE A 364 1.96 34.35 -8.54
C ILE A 364 1.32 34.82 -7.22
N MET A 365 0.96 33.90 -6.34
CA MET A 365 0.34 34.18 -5.05
C MET A 365 1.21 35.03 -4.14
N MET A 366 2.54 34.88 -4.16
CA MET A 366 3.47 35.72 -3.39
C MET A 366 3.40 37.20 -3.79
N ILE A 367 3.00 37.51 -5.04
CA ILE A 367 2.85 38.90 -5.55
C ILE A 367 1.43 39.41 -5.33
N THR A 368 0.44 38.57 -5.65
CA THR A 368 -0.96 39.01 -5.73
C THR A 368 -1.72 38.85 -4.42
N GLY A 369 -1.25 37.95 -3.53
CA GLY A 369 -2.02 37.45 -2.39
C GLY A 369 -3.03 36.38 -2.80
N VAL A 370 -3.62 35.74 -1.80
CA VAL A 370 -4.65 34.68 -1.98
C VAL A 370 -5.94 35.22 -2.59
N ASN A 371 -6.28 36.49 -2.33
CA ASN A 371 -7.45 37.18 -2.85
C ASN A 371 -7.00 38.43 -3.63
N PRO A 372 -6.62 38.30 -4.90
CA PRO A 372 -6.16 39.42 -5.69
C PRO A 372 -7.21 40.49 -5.86
N ASP A 373 -6.82 41.78 -5.79
CA ASP A 373 -7.71 42.90 -6.11
C ASP A 373 -7.97 42.91 -7.63
N ARG A 374 -9.24 42.81 -8.00
CA ARG A 374 -9.67 42.75 -9.40
C ARG A 374 -9.40 44.04 -10.21
N ASN A 375 -9.18 45.15 -9.52
CA ASN A 375 -8.94 46.45 -10.13
C ASN A 375 -7.47 46.85 -10.16
N ARG A 376 -6.58 46.00 -9.61
CA ARG A 376 -5.14 46.22 -9.57
C ARG A 376 -4.46 45.53 -10.74
N GLU A 377 -3.61 46.25 -11.44
CA GLU A 377 -2.67 45.70 -12.40
C GLU A 377 -1.41 45.24 -11.66
N TYR A 378 -1.08 43.94 -11.78
CA TYR A 378 0.01 43.30 -11.04
C TYR A 378 1.32 43.24 -11.84
N ALA A 379 1.28 43.43 -13.16
CA ALA A 379 2.45 43.35 -14.06
C ALA A 379 3.32 42.08 -13.82
N LEU A 380 2.67 40.89 -13.75
CA LEU A 380 3.30 39.63 -13.39
C LEU A 380 4.51 39.27 -14.25
N GLU A 381 4.48 39.61 -15.55
CA GLU A 381 5.60 39.35 -16.48
C GLU A 381 6.88 40.12 -16.12
N ARG A 382 6.74 41.29 -15.45
CA ARG A 382 7.91 42.03 -14.96
C ARG A 382 8.50 41.42 -13.70
N ASP A 383 7.64 40.92 -12.79
CA ASP A 383 8.06 40.45 -11.48
C ASP A 383 8.38 38.95 -11.51
N ILE A 384 7.86 38.21 -12.51
CA ILE A 384 8.17 36.80 -12.84
C ILE A 384 8.47 36.72 -14.34
N PRO A 385 9.70 37.04 -14.79
CA PRO A 385 10.02 37.14 -16.22
C PRO A 385 9.87 35.83 -17.02
N ASP A 386 9.98 34.68 -16.35
CA ASP A 386 9.85 33.33 -16.92
C ASP A 386 8.43 32.75 -16.84
N LEU A 387 7.44 33.50 -16.32
CA LEU A 387 6.08 33.01 -16.09
C LEU A 387 5.44 32.43 -17.36
N LEU A 388 5.39 33.23 -18.45
CA LEU A 388 4.73 32.80 -19.69
C LEU A 388 5.49 31.65 -20.37
N PRO A 389 6.84 31.68 -20.51
CA PRO A 389 7.59 30.53 -21.01
C PRO A 389 7.37 29.26 -20.20
N ARG A 390 7.29 29.34 -18.88
CA ARG A 390 6.99 28.17 -18.02
C ARG A 390 5.59 27.63 -18.27
N LEU A 391 4.59 28.50 -18.35
CA LEU A 391 3.20 28.09 -18.66
C LEU A 391 3.08 27.45 -20.04
N GLU A 392 3.83 27.94 -21.04
CA GLU A 392 3.89 27.35 -22.38
C GLU A 392 4.48 25.93 -22.32
N ALA A 393 5.64 25.76 -21.68
CA ALA A 393 6.27 24.45 -21.50
C ALA A 393 5.38 23.46 -20.70
N ILE A 394 4.68 23.93 -19.67
CA ILE A 394 3.70 23.12 -18.93
C ILE A 394 2.55 22.70 -19.83
N SER A 395 2.04 23.59 -20.68
CA SER A 395 0.94 23.28 -21.61
C SER A 395 1.33 22.22 -22.63
N GLU A 396 2.56 22.28 -23.17
CA GLU A 396 3.12 21.25 -24.07
C GLU A 396 3.21 19.90 -23.37
N ARG A 397 3.77 19.85 -22.16
CA ARG A 397 3.88 18.61 -21.36
C ARG A 397 2.52 18.04 -20.97
N LEU A 398 1.53 18.88 -20.67
CA LEU A 398 0.15 18.42 -20.43
C LEU A 398 -0.44 17.72 -21.67
N GLU A 399 -0.15 18.26 -22.88
CA GLU A 399 -0.57 17.61 -24.12
C GLU A 399 0.11 16.26 -24.34
N GLU A 400 1.43 16.15 -24.04
CA GLU A 400 2.16 14.90 -24.12
C GLU A 400 1.54 13.83 -23.18
N GLN A 401 1.26 14.21 -21.91
CA GLN A 401 0.63 13.29 -20.96
C GLN A 401 -0.79 12.90 -21.36
N ARG A 402 -1.56 13.85 -21.92
CA ARG A 402 -2.89 13.57 -22.44
C ARG A 402 -2.85 12.56 -23.60
N ALA A 403 -1.94 12.77 -24.56
CA ALA A 403 -1.78 11.87 -25.71
C ALA A 403 -1.31 10.48 -25.27
N LEU A 404 -0.41 10.38 -24.29
CA LEU A 404 0.03 9.11 -23.73
C LEU A 404 -1.16 8.36 -23.10
N LEU A 405 -1.92 8.99 -22.24
CA LEU A 405 -3.09 8.38 -21.58
C LEU A 405 -4.20 8.01 -22.58
N GLU A 406 -4.44 8.82 -23.62
CA GLU A 406 -5.39 8.45 -24.70
C GLU A 406 -4.94 7.22 -25.49
N GLY A 407 -3.63 6.98 -25.61
CA GLY A 407 -3.08 5.77 -26.24
C GLY A 407 -3.24 4.50 -25.40
N ILE A 408 -3.28 4.63 -24.08
CA ILE A 408 -3.40 3.53 -23.13
C ILE A 408 -4.86 3.19 -22.83
N SER A 409 -5.75 4.19 -22.80
CA SER A 409 -7.14 4.04 -22.38
C SER A 409 -8.02 3.46 -23.48
N GLU A 410 -8.77 2.40 -23.18
CA GLU A 410 -9.76 1.80 -24.10
C GLU A 410 -11.03 2.65 -24.26
N ALA A 411 -11.29 3.53 -23.33
CA ALA A 411 -12.43 4.45 -23.36
C ALA A 411 -11.96 5.89 -23.15
N ARG A 412 -12.65 6.86 -23.80
CA ARG A 412 -12.48 8.27 -23.48
C ARG A 412 -12.99 8.53 -22.07
N SER A 413 -12.11 8.46 -21.09
CA SER A 413 -12.48 8.67 -19.70
C SER A 413 -12.82 10.14 -19.48
N GLY A 414 -13.91 10.43 -18.74
CA GLY A 414 -14.22 11.79 -18.28
C GLY A 414 -13.11 12.39 -17.42
N GLU A 415 -12.20 11.55 -16.96
CA GLU A 415 -11.06 11.90 -16.09
C GLU A 415 -9.99 12.72 -16.84
N LEU A 416 -9.75 12.47 -18.13
CA LEU A 416 -8.89 13.32 -18.96
C LEU A 416 -9.41 14.77 -19.08
N ALA A 417 -10.65 15.02 -18.65
CA ALA A 417 -11.22 16.36 -18.63
C ALA A 417 -10.45 17.33 -17.71
N SER A 418 -9.84 16.84 -16.64
CA SER A 418 -9.01 17.65 -15.72
C SER A 418 -7.78 18.22 -16.44
N ILE A 419 -7.08 17.40 -17.23
CA ILE A 419 -5.93 17.82 -18.04
C ILE A 419 -6.37 18.83 -19.09
N THR A 420 -7.44 18.52 -19.84
CA THR A 420 -7.96 19.38 -20.92
C THR A 420 -8.43 20.73 -20.39
N THR A 421 -9.09 20.75 -19.22
CA THR A 421 -9.56 21.98 -18.58
C THR A 421 -8.40 22.87 -18.16
N LEU A 422 -7.37 22.28 -17.54
CA LEU A 422 -6.19 23.01 -17.12
C LEU A 422 -5.41 23.56 -18.33
N GLN A 423 -5.23 22.76 -19.37
CA GLN A 423 -4.59 23.16 -20.62
C GLN A 423 -5.33 24.32 -21.29
N SER A 424 -6.66 24.25 -21.37
CA SER A 424 -7.48 25.35 -21.90
C SER A 424 -7.36 26.61 -21.06
N GLN A 425 -7.26 26.50 -19.74
CA GLN A 425 -7.06 27.64 -18.86
C GLN A 425 -5.68 28.27 -19.07
N ILE A 426 -4.60 27.46 -19.17
CA ILE A 426 -3.25 27.95 -19.44
C ILE A 426 -3.18 28.62 -20.80
N GLY A 427 -3.78 28.05 -21.85
CA GLY A 427 -3.90 28.70 -23.17
C GLY A 427 -4.53 30.07 -23.08
N SER A 428 -5.60 30.21 -22.31
CA SER A 428 -6.25 31.50 -22.08
C SER A 428 -5.43 32.50 -21.23
N PHE A 429 -4.51 32.01 -20.39
CA PHE A 429 -3.53 32.82 -19.66
C PHE A 429 -2.45 33.36 -20.59
N LEU A 430 -1.96 32.53 -21.50
CA LEU A 430 -0.99 32.94 -22.54
C LEU A 430 -1.56 34.00 -23.48
N GLU A 431 -2.85 33.88 -23.85
CA GLU A 431 -3.54 34.90 -24.67
C GLU A 431 -3.78 36.22 -23.92
N LYS A 432 -4.07 36.15 -22.60
CA LYS A 432 -4.44 37.30 -21.77
C LYS A 432 -3.81 37.23 -20.38
N PRO A 433 -2.50 37.51 -20.23
CA PRO A 433 -1.78 37.37 -18.97
C PRO A 433 -2.35 38.23 -17.83
N ASP A 434 -2.91 39.40 -18.14
CA ASP A 434 -3.52 40.30 -17.15
C ASP A 434 -4.72 39.68 -16.41
N THR A 435 -5.31 38.60 -16.96
CA THR A 435 -6.43 37.89 -16.32
C THR A 435 -6.02 36.86 -15.30
N ILE A 436 -4.72 36.51 -15.21
CA ILE A 436 -4.20 35.48 -14.31
C ILE A 436 -4.58 35.75 -12.84
N PRO A 437 -4.32 36.96 -12.28
CA PRO A 437 -4.63 37.23 -10.88
C PRO A 437 -6.12 37.02 -10.53
N VAL A 438 -7.02 37.47 -11.38
CA VAL A 438 -8.47 37.35 -11.13
C VAL A 438 -8.96 35.91 -11.16
N ARG A 439 -8.25 35.04 -11.85
CA ARG A 439 -8.58 33.62 -12.06
C ARG A 439 -7.71 32.67 -11.25
N LEU A 440 -6.95 33.19 -10.29
CA LEU A 440 -5.97 32.42 -9.52
C LEU A 440 -6.62 31.29 -8.70
N ASN A 441 -7.81 31.53 -8.12
CA ASN A 441 -8.55 30.51 -7.39
C ASN A 441 -9.01 29.35 -8.28
N ASN A 442 -9.48 29.67 -9.51
CA ASN A 442 -9.85 28.64 -10.47
C ASN A 442 -8.63 27.84 -10.93
N PHE A 443 -7.47 28.50 -11.06
CA PHE A 443 -6.23 27.84 -11.41
C PHE A 443 -5.83 26.82 -10.31
N LYS A 444 -5.88 27.24 -9.05
CA LYS A 444 -5.67 26.33 -7.92
C LYS A 444 -6.63 25.14 -7.94
N SER A 445 -7.93 25.38 -8.12
CA SER A 445 -8.92 24.30 -8.15
C SER A 445 -8.66 23.29 -9.29
N ASN A 446 -8.15 23.75 -10.43
CA ASN A 446 -7.81 22.87 -11.55
C ASN A 446 -6.52 22.08 -11.27
N ILE A 447 -5.54 22.66 -10.54
CA ILE A 447 -4.36 21.93 -10.05
C ILE A 447 -4.78 20.86 -9.04
N ASP A 448 -5.67 21.19 -8.10
CA ASP A 448 -6.21 20.23 -7.12
C ASP A 448 -6.95 19.07 -7.82
N ALA A 449 -7.71 19.36 -8.89
CA ALA A 449 -8.39 18.34 -9.70
C ALA A 449 -7.39 17.43 -10.44
N LEU A 450 -6.31 18.00 -11.01
CA LEU A 450 -5.24 17.22 -11.63
C LEU A 450 -4.52 16.34 -10.62
N SER A 451 -4.24 16.86 -9.41
CA SER A 451 -3.63 16.10 -8.31
C SER A 451 -4.52 14.93 -7.88
N SER A 452 -5.82 15.15 -7.78
CA SER A 452 -6.78 14.08 -7.45
C SER A 452 -6.85 13.02 -8.55
N PHE A 453 -6.81 13.44 -9.82
CA PHE A 453 -6.75 12.52 -10.94
C PHE A 453 -5.47 11.67 -10.92
N MET A 454 -4.32 12.30 -10.66
CA MET A 454 -3.03 11.61 -10.52
C MET A 454 -3.09 10.51 -9.45
N LEU A 455 -3.66 10.81 -8.27
CA LEU A 455 -3.87 9.80 -7.22
C LEU A 455 -4.77 8.66 -7.71
N THR A 456 -5.85 8.99 -8.43
CA THR A 456 -6.78 7.97 -8.97
C THR A 456 -6.09 7.03 -9.97
N ILE A 457 -5.21 7.53 -10.84
CA ILE A 457 -4.49 6.66 -11.78
C ILE A 457 -3.37 5.85 -11.11
N SER A 458 -2.80 6.35 -10.01
CA SER A 458 -1.79 5.63 -9.24
C SER A 458 -2.37 4.43 -8.48
N ASP A 459 -3.62 4.52 -8.03
CA ASP A 459 -4.29 3.40 -7.37
C ASP A 459 -4.63 2.28 -8.36
N GLN A 460 -4.39 1.03 -7.96
CA GLN A 460 -4.57 -0.17 -8.78
C GLN A 460 -5.50 -1.22 -8.13
N PRO A 461 -6.72 -0.86 -7.69
CA PRO A 461 -7.60 -1.77 -6.95
C PRO A 461 -8.17 -2.88 -7.85
N LEU A 462 -8.20 -4.11 -7.35
CA LEU A 462 -8.68 -5.29 -8.06
C LEU A 462 -9.32 -6.28 -7.09
N ASP A 463 -10.53 -6.75 -7.38
CA ASP A 463 -11.15 -7.87 -6.69
C ASP A 463 -10.81 -9.17 -7.43
N LEU A 464 -10.41 -10.21 -6.68
CA LEU A 464 -10.14 -11.56 -7.16
C LEU A 464 -11.05 -12.55 -6.46
N ASP A 465 -11.73 -13.42 -7.24
CA ASP A 465 -12.56 -14.52 -6.76
C ASP A 465 -11.75 -15.83 -6.73
N TYR A 466 -11.18 -16.24 -7.87
CA TYR A 466 -10.35 -17.43 -7.93
C TYR A 466 -9.32 -17.39 -9.07
N ILE A 467 -8.32 -18.25 -8.94
CA ILE A 467 -7.31 -18.55 -9.95
C ILE A 467 -7.68 -19.87 -10.61
N LEU A 468 -7.57 -19.95 -11.93
CA LEU A 468 -7.90 -21.13 -12.71
C LEU A 468 -6.69 -21.58 -13.53
N LEU A 469 -6.28 -22.82 -13.33
CA LEU A 469 -5.37 -23.54 -14.23
C LEU A 469 -6.19 -24.50 -15.09
N ASP A 470 -6.18 -24.30 -16.39
CA ASP A 470 -7.04 -25.01 -17.34
C ASP A 470 -6.25 -25.57 -18.53
N ALA A 471 -6.90 -26.44 -19.29
CA ALA A 471 -6.36 -26.92 -20.56
C ALA A 471 -6.26 -25.77 -21.57
N PRO A 472 -5.18 -25.66 -22.35
CA PRO A 472 -5.10 -24.68 -23.42
C PRO A 472 -6.25 -24.82 -24.40
N GLY A 473 -6.93 -23.70 -24.70
CA GLY A 473 -8.09 -23.66 -25.59
C GLY A 473 -9.42 -24.09 -24.94
N ALA A 474 -9.45 -24.32 -23.63
CA ALA A 474 -10.70 -24.65 -22.92
C ALA A 474 -11.63 -23.43 -22.84
N GLU A 475 -12.95 -23.67 -22.99
CA GLU A 475 -13.96 -22.62 -22.83
C GLU A 475 -13.99 -22.08 -21.40
N ASN A 476 -14.11 -20.76 -21.28
CA ASN A 476 -14.20 -20.12 -19.97
C ASN A 476 -15.50 -20.51 -19.26
N PRO A 477 -15.45 -20.81 -17.95
CA PRO A 477 -16.66 -20.99 -17.16
C PRO A 477 -17.48 -19.68 -17.09
N ALA A 478 -18.78 -19.82 -16.78
CA ALA A 478 -19.62 -18.64 -16.57
C ALA A 478 -19.09 -17.81 -15.38
N VAL A 479 -18.82 -16.55 -15.62
CA VAL A 479 -18.23 -15.66 -14.61
C VAL A 479 -19.26 -14.88 -13.79
N SER A 480 -20.47 -14.68 -14.33
CA SER A 480 -21.56 -13.96 -13.67
C SER A 480 -22.87 -14.73 -13.78
N ALA A 481 -23.65 -14.67 -12.73
CA ALA A 481 -24.96 -15.31 -12.67
C ALA A 481 -25.97 -14.62 -13.59
N SER A 482 -26.90 -15.38 -14.14
CA SER A 482 -28.04 -14.81 -14.85
C SER A 482 -28.91 -13.99 -13.89
N PHE A 483 -29.70 -13.06 -14.46
CA PHE A 483 -30.63 -12.23 -13.67
C PHE A 483 -31.55 -13.08 -12.75
N PHE A 484 -32.04 -14.23 -13.22
CA PHE A 484 -32.90 -15.09 -12.42
C PHE A 484 -32.14 -15.82 -11.30
N GLN A 485 -30.89 -16.17 -11.50
CA GLN A 485 -30.04 -16.78 -10.46
C GLN A 485 -29.77 -15.76 -9.36
N ASN A 486 -29.39 -14.54 -9.69
CA ASN A 486 -29.16 -13.46 -8.73
C ASN A 486 -30.47 -13.11 -7.99
N LEU A 487 -31.59 -12.96 -8.70
CA LEU A 487 -32.90 -12.71 -8.08
C LEU A 487 -33.26 -13.82 -7.09
N TRP A 488 -33.04 -15.08 -7.47
CA TRP A 488 -33.34 -16.21 -6.59
C TRP A 488 -32.42 -16.26 -5.37
N PHE A 489 -31.18 -15.90 -5.54
CA PHE A 489 -30.21 -15.75 -4.44
C PHE A 489 -30.64 -14.66 -3.46
N GLU A 490 -31.06 -13.49 -3.95
CA GLU A 490 -31.58 -12.41 -3.12
C GLU A 490 -32.87 -12.79 -2.38
N VAL A 491 -33.79 -13.51 -3.03
CA VAL A 491 -35.01 -14.03 -2.38
C VAL A 491 -34.66 -15.00 -1.26
N LYS A 492 -33.71 -15.91 -1.47
CA LYS A 492 -33.24 -16.81 -0.41
C LYS A 492 -32.63 -16.04 0.75
N SER A 493 -31.77 -15.05 0.46
CA SER A 493 -31.11 -14.22 1.47
C SER A 493 -32.15 -13.42 2.28
N LEU A 494 -33.14 -12.83 1.62
CA LEU A 494 -34.27 -12.17 2.28
C LEU A 494 -35.06 -13.15 3.18
N PHE A 495 -35.28 -14.37 2.71
CA PHE A 495 -35.96 -15.38 3.52
C PHE A 495 -35.17 -15.71 4.78
N TYR A 496 -33.87 -15.95 4.67
CA TYR A 496 -33.01 -16.23 5.83
C TYR A 496 -32.90 -15.05 6.79
N SER A 497 -33.04 -13.81 6.33
CA SER A 497 -32.98 -12.62 7.20
C SER A 497 -34.14 -12.56 8.23
N PHE A 498 -35.23 -13.29 7.99
CA PHE A 498 -36.34 -13.41 8.96
C PHE A 498 -36.04 -14.43 10.07
N PHE A 499 -35.02 -15.24 9.93
CA PHE A 499 -34.65 -16.24 10.93
C PHE A 499 -33.32 -15.81 11.57
N PRO A 500 -33.33 -15.22 12.78
CA PRO A 500 -32.12 -14.83 13.46
C PRO A 500 -31.21 -16.06 13.69
N LYS A 501 -29.92 -15.87 13.55
CA LYS A 501 -28.90 -16.91 13.70
C LYS A 501 -28.68 -17.30 15.16
N THR A 502 -28.93 -16.39 16.09
CA THR A 502 -28.72 -16.56 17.53
C THR A 502 -30.02 -16.65 18.26
N GLU A 503 -30.19 -17.68 19.12
CA GLU A 503 -31.07 -17.57 20.26
C GLU A 503 -30.57 -16.42 21.12
N GLU A 504 -31.46 -15.62 21.75
CA GLU A 504 -31.12 -14.61 22.75
C GLU A 504 -30.35 -15.28 23.89
N ASP A 505 -29.07 -15.48 23.72
CA ASP A 505 -28.16 -15.99 24.73
C ASP A 505 -27.90 -14.81 25.68
N SER A 506 -28.33 -14.92 26.92
CA SER A 506 -28.17 -13.88 27.94
C SER A 506 -26.73 -13.59 28.31
N ASP A 507 -25.80 -14.32 27.71
CA ASP A 507 -24.37 -14.30 28.00
C ASP A 507 -23.54 -13.61 26.90
N VAL A 508 -24.15 -12.87 25.98
CA VAL A 508 -23.46 -12.14 24.91
C VAL A 508 -23.18 -10.70 25.36
N LEU A 509 -21.92 -10.31 25.40
CA LEU A 509 -21.50 -8.92 25.68
C LEU A 509 -21.89 -8.03 24.48
N THR A 510 -22.66 -6.97 24.74
CA THR A 510 -23.09 -6.01 23.71
C THR A 510 -22.16 -4.81 23.67
N VAL A 511 -21.57 -4.53 22.52
CA VAL A 511 -20.62 -3.44 22.32
C VAL A 511 -21.12 -2.50 21.23
N TRP A 512 -21.27 -1.23 21.56
CA TRP A 512 -21.56 -0.20 20.57
C TRP A 512 -20.27 0.52 20.17
N VAL A 513 -20.13 0.77 18.86
CA VAL A 513 -18.92 1.37 18.30
C VAL A 513 -19.29 2.60 17.47
N ALA A 514 -18.70 3.74 17.80
CA ALA A 514 -18.96 5.03 17.16
C ALA A 514 -17.88 5.37 16.08
N VAL A 515 -17.64 4.45 15.15
CA VAL A 515 -16.63 4.59 14.08
C VAL A 515 -17.21 4.27 12.70
N GLY A 516 -16.39 4.23 11.66
CA GLY A 516 -16.77 3.72 10.34
C GLY A 516 -17.02 2.21 10.34
N ARG A 517 -17.79 1.73 9.37
CA ARG A 517 -18.11 0.29 9.25
C ARG A 517 -16.85 -0.58 9.14
N ASP A 518 -15.88 -0.14 8.34
CA ASP A 518 -14.65 -0.89 8.10
C ASP A 518 -13.81 -1.01 9.38
N GLN A 519 -13.71 0.09 10.14
CA GLN A 519 -13.03 0.10 11.44
C GLN A 519 -13.74 -0.81 12.46
N MET A 520 -15.09 -0.80 12.51
CA MET A 520 -15.85 -1.71 13.36
C MET A 520 -15.56 -3.16 13.01
N GLN A 521 -15.44 -3.50 11.72
CA GLN A 521 -15.12 -4.86 11.29
C GLN A 521 -13.74 -5.30 11.81
N VAL A 522 -12.74 -4.45 11.70
CA VAL A 522 -11.39 -4.73 12.26
C VAL A 522 -11.45 -4.97 13.77
N ILE A 523 -12.18 -4.12 14.51
CA ILE A 523 -12.33 -4.27 15.96
C ILE A 523 -13.04 -5.60 16.30
N LYS A 524 -14.08 -5.94 15.53
CA LYS A 524 -14.79 -7.22 15.68
C LYS A 524 -13.86 -8.39 15.44
N ASP A 525 -13.11 -8.39 14.34
CA ASP A 525 -12.15 -9.44 14.00
C ASP A 525 -11.07 -9.60 15.10
N MET A 526 -10.56 -8.49 15.63
CA MET A 526 -9.63 -8.51 16.77
C MET A 526 -10.27 -9.11 18.02
N ALA A 527 -11.48 -8.71 18.38
CA ALA A 527 -12.17 -9.22 19.57
C ALA A 527 -12.47 -10.73 19.44
N ASP A 528 -12.91 -11.18 18.28
CA ASP A 528 -13.22 -12.59 18.03
C ASP A 528 -11.93 -13.44 18.05
N ASN A 529 -10.86 -12.93 17.51
CA ASN A 529 -9.57 -13.64 17.44
C ASN A 529 -8.78 -13.65 18.76
N THR A 530 -8.93 -12.63 19.59
CA THR A 530 -8.19 -12.51 20.86
C THR A 530 -9.09 -12.71 22.08
N TYR A 531 -10.01 -11.80 22.33
CA TYR A 531 -10.83 -11.79 23.54
C TYR A 531 -11.76 -13.01 23.63
N THR A 532 -12.57 -13.24 22.61
CA THR A 532 -13.49 -14.39 22.56
C THR A 532 -12.73 -15.71 22.58
N ALA A 533 -11.63 -15.81 21.85
CA ALA A 533 -10.80 -17.01 21.81
C ALA A 533 -10.16 -17.34 23.18
N GLN A 534 -9.77 -16.32 23.95
CA GLN A 534 -9.13 -16.51 25.27
C GLN A 534 -10.14 -16.69 26.40
N THR A 535 -11.25 -15.98 26.38
CA THR A 535 -12.22 -15.94 27.49
C THR A 535 -13.42 -16.88 27.28
N GLY A 536 -13.73 -17.24 26.04
CA GLY A 536 -14.96 -17.92 25.67
C GLY A 536 -16.20 -17.02 25.68
N GLN A 537 -16.04 -15.72 26.04
CA GLN A 537 -17.12 -14.75 26.10
C GLN A 537 -17.47 -14.23 24.71
N LYS A 538 -18.71 -14.42 24.28
CA LYS A 538 -19.20 -13.91 23.00
C LYS A 538 -19.39 -12.39 23.06
N VAL A 539 -19.08 -11.70 21.95
CA VAL A 539 -19.24 -10.25 21.82
C VAL A 539 -20.09 -9.92 20.59
N SER A 540 -21.10 -9.10 20.77
CA SER A 540 -21.95 -8.58 19.68
C SER A 540 -21.67 -7.11 19.46
N PHE A 541 -21.23 -6.75 18.24
CA PHE A 541 -20.93 -5.38 17.87
C PHE A 541 -22.07 -4.72 17.12
N SER A 542 -22.39 -3.48 17.48
CA SER A 542 -23.37 -2.64 16.79
C SER A 542 -22.77 -1.27 16.45
N LEU A 543 -22.92 -0.84 15.21
CA LEU A 543 -22.48 0.48 14.76
C LEU A 543 -23.50 1.53 15.19
N VAL A 544 -23.12 2.42 16.12
CA VAL A 544 -23.97 3.50 16.62
C VAL A 544 -23.16 4.80 16.61
N GLN A 545 -23.37 5.62 15.59
CA GLN A 545 -22.60 6.86 15.40
C GLN A 545 -23.21 8.07 16.11
N GLN A 546 -24.50 8.06 16.41
CA GLN A 546 -25.23 9.17 17.03
C GLN A 546 -26.34 8.66 17.96
N GLY A 547 -26.75 9.50 18.90
CA GLY A 547 -27.89 9.20 19.78
C GLY A 547 -27.59 8.20 20.89
N ILE A 548 -26.33 7.97 21.23
CA ILE A 548 -25.89 7.05 22.30
C ILE A 548 -26.51 7.47 23.64
N THR A 549 -26.40 8.75 23.99
CA THR A 549 -26.95 9.28 25.26
C THR A 549 -28.45 9.12 25.36
N GLU A 550 -29.19 9.41 24.27
CA GLU A 550 -30.64 9.30 24.21
C GLU A 550 -31.09 7.84 24.33
N ALA A 551 -30.40 6.92 23.68
CA ALA A 551 -30.72 5.50 23.72
C ALA A 551 -30.48 4.91 25.13
N ILE A 552 -29.38 5.25 25.78
CA ILE A 552 -29.07 4.84 27.16
C ILE A 552 -30.12 5.38 28.11
N LEU A 553 -30.50 6.64 27.98
CA LEU A 553 -31.56 7.26 28.82
C LEU A 553 -32.95 6.67 28.57
N ALA A 554 -33.19 6.11 27.36
CA ALA A 554 -34.42 5.40 27.03
C ALA A 554 -34.44 3.94 27.55
N GLY A 555 -33.37 3.49 28.23
CA GLY A 555 -33.26 2.13 28.76
C GLY A 555 -32.76 1.09 27.79
N ASN A 556 -32.25 1.51 26.62
CA ASN A 556 -31.58 0.65 25.65
C ASN A 556 -30.08 0.93 25.71
N SER A 557 -29.37 0.25 26.61
CA SER A 557 -27.94 0.45 26.85
C SER A 557 -27.14 -0.79 26.44
N PRO A 558 -25.96 -0.62 25.83
CA PRO A 558 -25.00 -1.70 25.67
C PRO A 558 -24.25 -1.96 26.98
N ASP A 559 -23.47 -3.03 27.03
CA ASP A 559 -22.55 -3.28 28.13
C ASP A 559 -21.30 -2.39 28.03
N VAL A 560 -20.83 -2.12 26.80
CA VAL A 560 -19.65 -1.30 26.52
C VAL A 560 -19.90 -0.37 25.33
N VAL A 561 -19.36 0.85 25.40
CA VAL A 561 -19.30 1.78 24.25
C VAL A 561 -17.84 2.07 23.93
N LEU A 562 -17.42 1.85 22.69
CA LEU A 562 -16.11 2.21 22.18
C LEU A 562 -16.17 3.49 21.35
N TYR A 563 -15.13 4.32 21.44
CA TYR A 563 -15.00 5.59 20.74
C TYR A 563 -16.08 6.63 21.11
N ALA A 564 -16.59 6.57 22.34
CA ALA A 564 -17.46 7.62 22.84
C ALA A 564 -16.69 8.96 22.99
N ALA A 565 -17.35 10.07 22.73
CA ALA A 565 -16.76 11.38 22.98
C ALA A 565 -16.54 11.60 24.50
N ASN A 566 -15.42 12.22 24.90
CA ASN A 566 -15.12 12.49 26.32
C ASN A 566 -16.24 13.28 27.01
N THR A 567 -16.87 14.23 26.30
CA THR A 567 -18.03 14.99 26.80
C THR A 567 -19.22 14.11 27.15
N ASP A 568 -19.44 13.02 26.40
CA ASP A 568 -20.51 12.07 26.66
C ASP A 568 -20.22 11.23 27.90
N VAL A 569 -18.97 10.83 28.11
CA VAL A 569 -18.55 10.04 29.28
C VAL A 569 -18.86 10.82 30.57
N VAL A 570 -18.40 12.06 30.68
CA VAL A 570 -18.66 12.89 31.88
C VAL A 570 -20.15 13.16 32.04
N ASN A 571 -20.88 13.49 30.97
CA ASN A 571 -22.32 13.74 31.01
C ASN A 571 -23.12 12.50 31.47
N LEU A 572 -22.77 11.30 31.00
CA LEU A 572 -23.40 10.05 31.42
C LEU A 572 -23.00 9.67 32.86
N ALA A 573 -21.76 9.92 33.28
CA ALA A 573 -21.29 9.72 34.66
C ALA A 573 -22.07 10.60 35.63
N MET A 574 -22.23 11.89 35.32
CA MET A 574 -23.03 12.83 36.12
C MET A 574 -24.50 12.38 36.30
N ARG A 575 -25.03 11.65 35.36
CA ARG A 575 -26.40 11.10 35.36
C ARG A 575 -26.49 9.73 36.02
N GLY A 576 -25.37 9.16 36.48
CA GLY A 576 -25.31 7.82 37.05
C GLY A 576 -25.59 6.70 36.04
N ALA A 577 -25.34 6.93 34.74
CA ALA A 577 -25.57 5.99 33.67
C ALA A 577 -24.32 5.13 33.34
N LEU A 578 -23.16 5.44 33.93
CA LEU A 578 -21.94 4.67 33.79
C LEU A 578 -21.51 4.05 35.12
N TYR A 579 -20.83 2.92 35.03
CA TYR A 579 -20.22 2.24 36.15
C TYR A 579 -18.80 2.78 36.39
N PRO A 580 -18.39 3.11 37.65
CA PRO A 580 -17.03 3.53 37.94
C PRO A 580 -16.03 2.38 37.75
N LEU A 581 -14.91 2.66 37.12
CA LEU A 581 -13.89 1.68 36.76
C LEU A 581 -12.77 1.51 37.80
N ASP A 582 -12.77 2.29 38.90
CA ASP A 582 -11.66 2.34 39.89
C ASP A 582 -11.28 0.97 40.48
N GLY A 583 -12.21 0.03 40.52
CA GLY A 583 -11.99 -1.34 41.01
C GLY A 583 -11.79 -2.38 39.94
N ALA A 584 -11.71 -1.98 38.64
CA ALA A 584 -11.59 -2.93 37.55
C ALA A 584 -10.19 -3.54 37.49
N ASP A 585 -10.15 -4.89 37.36
CA ASP A 585 -8.89 -5.60 37.17
C ASP A 585 -8.22 -5.17 35.86
N GLY A 586 -6.92 -4.84 35.93
CA GLY A 586 -6.14 -4.41 34.76
C GLY A 586 -6.14 -2.90 34.47
N LEU A 587 -7.02 -2.09 35.08
CA LEU A 587 -7.04 -0.64 34.86
C LEU A 587 -5.68 0.01 35.17
N ALA A 588 -5.03 -0.38 36.26
CA ALA A 588 -3.72 0.15 36.64
C ALA A 588 -2.61 -0.22 35.64
N ALA A 589 -2.66 -1.42 35.06
CA ALA A 589 -1.70 -1.87 34.06
C ALA A 589 -1.91 -1.12 32.72
N LEU A 590 -3.16 -0.83 32.38
CA LEU A 590 -3.52 -0.06 31.18
C LEU A 590 -3.13 1.42 31.37
N ALA A 591 -3.40 2.00 32.55
CA ALA A 591 -3.03 3.36 32.88
C ALA A 591 -1.51 3.60 32.83
N ALA A 592 -0.72 2.59 33.18
CA ALA A 592 0.74 2.65 33.07
C ALA A 592 1.28 2.69 31.63
N GLN A 593 0.44 2.36 30.63
CA GLN A 593 0.78 2.44 29.20
C GLN A 593 0.40 3.80 28.59
N CYS A 594 -0.40 4.59 29.29
CA CYS A 594 -0.87 5.91 28.85
C CYS A 594 -0.13 7.01 29.65
N GLN A 595 -0.15 8.23 29.12
CA GLN A 595 0.24 9.39 29.91
C GLN A 595 -0.83 9.65 30.97
N SER A 596 -0.42 10.06 32.16
CA SER A 596 -1.32 10.26 33.33
C SER A 596 -2.47 11.22 33.00
N GLU A 597 -2.17 12.26 32.23
CA GLU A 597 -3.10 13.31 31.83
C GLU A 597 -4.18 12.82 30.85
N ALA A 598 -3.97 11.69 30.20
CA ALA A 598 -4.94 11.12 29.26
C ALA A 598 -6.26 10.69 29.92
N PHE A 599 -6.23 10.37 31.23
CA PHE A 599 -7.40 9.97 32.00
C PHE A 599 -8.23 11.15 32.54
N VAL A 600 -7.65 12.35 32.65
CA VAL A 600 -8.32 13.52 33.18
C VAL A 600 -9.70 13.81 32.57
N PRO A 601 -9.91 13.68 31.25
CA PRO A 601 -11.22 13.90 30.64
C PRO A 601 -12.28 12.84 30.98
N TYR A 602 -11.89 11.75 31.63
CA TYR A 602 -12.78 10.63 32.00
C TYR A 602 -13.03 10.51 33.48
N ASP A 603 -12.43 11.40 34.29
CA ASP A 603 -12.63 11.46 35.72
C ASP A 603 -13.78 12.41 36.08
N TYR A 604 -14.67 11.92 36.94
CA TYR A 604 -15.74 12.72 37.51
C TYR A 604 -15.94 12.36 38.99
N ASP A 605 -15.98 13.38 39.84
CA ASP A 605 -16.17 13.28 41.33
C ASP A 605 -15.19 12.29 42.01
N GLY A 606 -13.96 12.21 41.49
CA GLY A 606 -12.88 11.36 42.00
C GLY A 606 -12.92 9.90 41.60
N SER A 607 -13.76 9.53 40.61
CA SER A 607 -13.82 8.20 40.02
C SER A 607 -13.63 8.24 38.50
N CYS A 608 -12.99 7.21 37.96
CA CYS A 608 -12.74 7.05 36.53
C CYS A 608 -13.91 6.31 35.89
N TYR A 609 -14.47 6.86 34.81
CA TYR A 609 -15.62 6.29 34.07
C TYR A 609 -15.32 5.89 32.65
N GLY A 610 -14.10 6.08 32.16
CA GLY A 610 -13.70 5.75 30.82
C GLY A 610 -12.21 5.53 30.69
N VAL A 611 -11.81 4.89 29.59
CA VAL A 611 -10.42 4.60 29.26
C VAL A 611 -10.08 5.30 27.94
N PRO A 612 -8.97 6.05 27.85
CA PRO A 612 -8.55 6.68 26.61
C PRO A 612 -8.14 5.61 25.58
N LEU A 613 -8.82 5.56 24.42
CA LEU A 613 -8.43 4.73 23.30
C LEU A 613 -7.45 5.43 22.36
N THR A 614 -7.58 6.76 22.25
CA THR A 614 -6.74 7.60 21.39
C THR A 614 -6.29 8.84 22.14
N GLN A 615 -5.11 9.33 21.81
CA GLN A 615 -4.59 10.60 22.28
C GLN A 615 -4.30 11.49 21.07
N ASN A 616 -4.88 12.69 21.06
CA ASN A 616 -4.68 13.66 20.01
C ASN A 616 -3.90 14.86 20.55
N PHE A 617 -2.94 15.33 19.78
CA PHE A 617 -2.19 16.52 20.12
C PHE A 617 -1.93 17.36 18.85
N PRO A 618 -1.93 18.70 18.97
CA PRO A 618 -1.55 19.56 17.86
C PRO A 618 -0.07 19.42 17.52
N MET A 619 0.27 19.36 16.24
CA MET A 619 1.63 19.40 15.74
C MET A 619 1.81 20.56 14.76
N MET A 620 2.99 21.15 14.76
CA MET A 620 3.37 22.15 13.77
C MET A 620 4.02 21.48 12.57
N PHE A 621 3.44 21.66 11.39
CA PHE A 621 4.04 21.27 10.12
C PHE A 621 4.72 22.48 9.48
N VAL A 622 5.94 22.29 9.04
CA VAL A 622 6.76 23.34 8.44
C VAL A 622 7.12 22.97 7.01
N ARG A 623 6.91 23.90 6.07
CA ARG A 623 7.41 23.84 4.71
C ARG A 623 8.88 24.27 4.73
N THR A 624 9.79 23.31 4.83
CA THR A 624 11.23 23.56 4.94
C THR A 624 11.79 24.30 3.73
N ASP A 625 11.30 23.97 2.53
CA ASP A 625 11.66 24.65 1.28
C ASP A 625 11.34 26.17 1.30
N ILE A 626 10.18 26.55 1.86
CA ILE A 626 9.79 27.96 2.03
C ILE A 626 10.67 28.65 3.07
N PHE A 627 10.97 27.97 4.18
CA PHE A 627 11.81 28.51 5.22
C PHE A 627 13.23 28.75 4.72
N GLU A 628 13.79 27.81 3.94
CA GLU A 628 15.10 27.97 3.28
C GLU A 628 15.11 29.13 2.29
N GLU A 629 14.09 29.25 1.42
CA GLU A 629 13.94 30.35 0.45
C GLU A 629 13.89 31.73 1.14
N LEU A 630 13.23 31.80 2.29
CA LEU A 630 13.08 33.04 3.06
C LEU A 630 14.24 33.29 4.03
N GLY A 631 15.17 32.34 4.17
CA GLY A 631 16.28 32.41 5.14
C GLY A 631 15.77 32.41 6.59
N LEU A 632 14.71 31.67 6.88
CA LEU A 632 14.11 31.57 8.21
C LEU A 632 14.51 30.24 8.87
N GLU A 633 14.63 30.25 10.20
CA GLU A 633 14.85 29.05 10.99
C GLU A 633 13.51 28.53 11.55
N VAL A 634 13.40 27.21 11.77
CA VAL A 634 12.21 26.59 12.35
C VAL A 634 12.06 27.04 13.81
N PRO A 635 10.95 27.70 14.19
CA PRO A 635 10.78 28.24 15.52
C PRO A 635 10.63 27.13 16.57
N GLN A 636 11.27 27.30 17.71
CA GLN A 636 11.21 26.40 18.86
C GLN A 636 10.29 26.93 19.97
N THR A 637 9.94 28.21 19.92
CA THR A 637 9.09 28.89 20.89
C THR A 637 7.99 29.69 20.21
N TRP A 638 6.93 30.02 20.97
CA TRP A 638 5.85 30.89 20.48
C TRP A 638 6.35 32.29 20.13
N GLU A 639 7.29 32.82 20.90
CA GLU A 639 7.91 34.13 20.65
C GLU A 639 8.66 34.15 19.31
N GLU A 640 9.41 33.11 19.04
CA GLU A 640 10.09 32.95 17.73
C GLU A 640 9.08 32.84 16.60
N LEU A 641 8.01 32.03 16.77
CA LEU A 641 6.93 31.92 15.79
C LEU A 641 6.29 33.29 15.50
N TYR A 642 5.93 34.05 16.54
CA TYR A 642 5.37 35.38 16.36
C TYR A 642 6.33 36.35 15.64
N ALA A 643 7.63 36.24 15.89
CA ALA A 643 8.64 37.05 15.22
C ALA A 643 8.74 36.75 13.71
N LEU A 644 8.43 35.52 13.29
CA LEU A 644 8.46 35.10 11.88
C LEU A 644 7.22 35.56 11.09
N ILE A 645 6.06 35.72 11.74
CA ILE A 645 4.80 36.07 11.08
C ILE A 645 4.93 37.28 10.11
N PRO A 646 5.56 38.39 10.48
CA PRO A 646 5.70 39.54 9.57
C PRO A 646 6.55 39.22 8.32
N ALA A 647 7.53 38.33 8.41
CA ALA A 647 8.34 37.92 7.28
C ALA A 647 7.55 37.07 6.30
N ILE A 648 6.77 36.13 6.82
CA ILE A 648 5.87 35.24 6.05
C ILE A 648 4.74 36.07 5.39
N GLN A 649 4.12 36.98 6.13
CA GLN A 649 3.02 37.84 5.63
C GLN A 649 3.48 38.81 4.54
N ARG A 650 4.73 39.29 4.56
CA ARG A 650 5.27 40.10 3.46
C ARG A 650 5.31 39.40 2.12
N LYS A 651 5.26 38.07 2.13
CA LYS A 651 5.16 37.21 0.95
C LYS A 651 3.74 36.71 0.69
N ASN A 652 2.74 37.36 1.27
CA ASN A 652 1.33 36.99 1.17
C ASN A 652 1.00 35.57 1.65
N MET A 653 1.90 34.96 2.43
CA MET A 653 1.69 33.67 3.06
C MET A 653 1.16 33.82 4.49
N GLN A 654 0.62 32.77 5.06
CA GLN A 654 0.04 32.79 6.40
C GLN A 654 0.56 31.63 7.24
N VAL A 655 0.67 31.88 8.54
CA VAL A 655 0.81 30.82 9.54
C VAL A 655 -0.58 30.30 9.85
N GLY A 656 -0.83 29.02 9.55
CA GLY A 656 -2.12 28.37 9.79
C GLY A 656 -2.24 27.96 11.27
N ILE A 657 -2.80 28.84 12.11
CA ILE A 657 -3.16 28.51 13.48
C ILE A 657 -4.68 28.32 13.51
N PRO A 658 -5.21 27.10 13.72
CA PRO A 658 -6.64 26.88 13.79
C PRO A 658 -7.24 27.68 14.95
N SER A 659 -8.32 28.42 14.69
CA SER A 659 -9.09 29.09 15.76
C SER A 659 -10.05 28.07 16.40
N ALA A 660 -9.49 27.08 17.09
CA ALA A 660 -10.23 26.03 17.76
C ALA A 660 -9.99 26.07 19.29
N GLU A 661 -10.94 25.55 20.04
CA GLU A 661 -10.83 25.42 21.49
C GLU A 661 -9.59 24.61 21.91
N THR A 662 -9.28 23.55 21.13
CA THR A 662 -8.09 22.71 21.34
C THR A 662 -6.78 23.49 21.19
N THR A 663 -6.69 24.44 20.28
CA THR A 663 -5.49 25.30 20.13
C THR A 663 -5.31 26.19 21.34
N PHE A 664 -6.40 26.80 21.82
CA PHE A 664 -6.35 27.64 23.00
C PHE A 664 -5.99 26.82 24.26
N ALA A 665 -6.61 25.66 24.45
CA ALA A 665 -6.30 24.75 25.54
C ALA A 665 -4.83 24.29 25.50
N THR A 666 -4.27 24.00 24.32
CA THR A 666 -2.84 23.65 24.16
C THR A 666 -1.92 24.76 24.66
N MET A 667 -2.23 26.02 24.36
CA MET A 667 -1.45 27.17 24.86
C MET A 667 -1.49 27.28 26.39
N LEU A 668 -2.65 27.01 27.00
CA LEU A 668 -2.79 26.99 28.47
C LEU A 668 -2.01 25.83 29.09
N TRP A 669 -2.13 24.64 28.56
CA TRP A 669 -1.42 23.46 29.08
C TRP A 669 0.10 23.59 29.00
N GLN A 670 0.63 24.19 27.92
CA GLN A 670 2.06 24.50 27.82
C GLN A 670 2.55 25.51 28.89
N GLN A 671 1.65 26.30 29.47
CA GLN A 671 1.97 27.20 30.58
C GLN A 671 1.73 26.57 31.96
N GLY A 672 1.35 25.29 32.03
CA GLY A 672 1.07 24.56 33.24
C GLY A 672 -0.26 24.96 33.92
N GLN A 673 -1.22 25.40 33.12
CA GLN A 673 -2.56 25.84 33.59
C GLN A 673 -3.57 24.71 33.45
#